data_4aba92d8bdcacf50b46744c1e129cf1e
#
_entry.id   4aba92d8bdcacf50b46744c1e129cf1e
#
_cell.length_a   1.000
_cell.length_b   1.000
_cell.length_c   1.000
_cell.angle_alpha   90.00
_cell.angle_beta   90.00
_cell.angle_gamma   90.00
#
_symmetry.space_group_name_H-M   'P 1'
#
loop_
_entity.id
_entity.type
_entity.pdbx_description
1 polymer ?
#
loop_
_entity_poly.entity_id
_entity_poly.type
_entity_poly.pdbx_seq_one_letter_code
_entity_poly.pdbx_strand_id
1 'polypeptide(L)'
;MTADHRVQLVRDATFAHLEADGGISGTRGTTPDGLFLRDARHLSRWQLTVDGTSPTTLVPAAAEADHTAACVLTPQGTRDQPPAYTVFRRQSVTAGTFTEHLRLVNNRPGPVTARIELTVDADFADLFELRADDRHYAKPDGRHETHTTDDGLRFDYRRADWHARTTLDCRPAPDAVDSPRDAPRPTARALTWQLPLDGHGEAQLHLTVRARPHGAPSHPSAAPPAPRRAPAPAPVDDLTRTCERGLADVDLLTIAATGVDGEEVYVPAAGIPWFLTLFGRDSLLTSYFLLPYRPGTAAATLSALAATQGRRYDTFSGEQPGRIVHETRHGELAHFRQVPYGRYYGAVDATPLFLVLLHAHYETTGNGALALRLEEHARRAVDWMFTDGGLDHHGYLVYRPDAGGLVNQNWKDSAGAICFTDGTQAAGPVAVSEAQGYAYDALVRTARLAEELWKDEPYAQRLRTAAAGLRTRFTSDFWMPDADFPALALDGDGRQVDALASDAGHLLWSGILDTERARRVGRRLLEPDFFSGWAIRTLAAGQRPYHPLSYHRGSAWPHDNAVIVLGLARHGLTDQVATVTKGLVGAAAHHGDRLPEVIAGYDRSATATPVPYPHSCSPQAWAAAAPLALLTASRQVAVR
;
A
#
# COMPACT_ATOMS: atom_id res chain seq x y z
N MET A 1 -24.59 -5.23 -14.66
CA MET A 1 -23.82 -5.48 -13.44
C MET A 1 -23.56 -4.13 -12.82
N THR A 2 -24.20 -3.84 -11.70
CA THR A 2 -23.96 -2.61 -10.92
C THR A 2 -22.52 -2.65 -10.43
N ALA A 3 -21.77 -1.56 -10.62
CA ALA A 3 -20.48 -1.38 -10.04
C ALA A 3 -20.56 -1.72 -8.53
N ASP A 4 -19.62 -2.51 -8.03
CA ASP A 4 -19.56 -2.95 -6.64
C ASP A 4 -19.31 -1.69 -5.77
N HIS A 5 -20.39 -1.05 -5.33
CA HIS A 5 -20.35 0.16 -4.50
C HIS A 5 -19.96 -0.24 -3.08
N ARG A 6 -18.66 -0.48 -2.87
CA ARG A 6 -18.09 -0.67 -1.55
C ARG A 6 -17.50 0.63 -1.04
N VAL A 7 -17.71 0.88 0.24
CA VAL A 7 -17.12 2.03 0.94
C VAL A 7 -15.95 1.55 1.78
N GLN A 8 -14.87 2.28 1.67
CA GLN A 8 -13.64 2.02 2.42
C GLN A 8 -13.43 3.13 3.44
N LEU A 9 -13.26 2.74 4.69
CA LEU A 9 -12.94 3.63 5.80
C LEU A 9 -11.56 3.27 6.33
N VAL A 10 -10.73 4.28 6.62
CA VAL A 10 -9.38 4.05 7.15
C VAL A 10 -8.98 5.15 8.12
N ARG A 11 -8.41 4.76 9.27
CA ARG A 11 -7.77 5.64 10.24
C ARG A 11 -6.99 4.84 11.29
N ASP A 12 -5.85 5.38 11.74
CA ASP A 12 -5.07 4.86 12.87
C ASP A 12 -4.79 3.35 12.75
N ALA A 13 -4.19 2.92 11.64
CA ALA A 13 -3.87 1.54 11.31
C ALA A 13 -5.08 0.58 11.28
N THR A 14 -6.29 1.11 11.23
CA THR A 14 -7.55 0.36 11.17
C THR A 14 -8.28 0.70 9.89
N PHE A 15 -8.82 -0.29 9.19
CA PHE A 15 -9.68 -0.03 8.05
C PHE A 15 -10.90 -0.95 8.04
N ALA A 16 -11.97 -0.49 7.40
CA ALA A 16 -13.17 -1.28 7.14
C ALA A 16 -13.58 -1.16 5.69
N HIS A 17 -14.02 -2.27 5.11
CA HIS A 17 -14.73 -2.30 3.84
C HIS A 17 -16.19 -2.67 4.08
N LEU A 18 -17.11 -1.85 3.58
CA LEU A 18 -18.53 -1.95 3.78
C LEU A 18 -19.25 -2.10 2.44
N GLU A 19 -20.35 -2.84 2.43
CA GLU A 19 -21.26 -2.94 1.31
C GLU A 19 -22.11 -1.66 1.13
N ALA A 20 -22.87 -1.59 0.05
CA ALA A 20 -23.69 -0.42 -0.27
C ALA A 20 -24.77 -0.09 0.78
N ASP A 21 -25.20 -1.05 1.57
CA ASP A 21 -26.12 -0.86 2.69
C ASP A 21 -25.43 -0.56 4.03
N GLY A 22 -24.07 -0.48 4.04
CA GLY A 22 -23.25 -0.35 5.22
C GLY A 22 -23.00 -1.68 5.93
N GLY A 23 -23.33 -2.81 5.31
CA GLY A 23 -23.15 -4.15 5.84
C GLY A 23 -21.74 -4.72 5.62
N ILE A 24 -21.49 -5.88 6.25
CA ILE A 24 -20.33 -6.76 6.02
C ILE A 24 -20.87 -8.17 5.86
N SER A 25 -20.56 -8.85 4.75
CA SER A 25 -21.05 -10.20 4.43
C SER A 25 -20.01 -11.29 4.59
N GLY A 26 -18.73 -10.92 4.77
CA GLY A 26 -17.62 -11.86 4.93
C GLY A 26 -17.01 -12.32 3.62
N THR A 27 -17.10 -11.51 2.57
CA THR A 27 -16.52 -11.83 1.26
C THR A 27 -15.01 -12.00 1.33
N ARG A 28 -14.47 -12.72 0.35
CA ARG A 28 -13.04 -12.97 0.12
C ARG A 28 -12.71 -12.55 -1.32
N GLY A 29 -11.45 -12.63 -1.68
CA GLY A 29 -11.01 -12.39 -3.05
C GLY A 29 -10.43 -11.00 -3.25
N THR A 30 -10.79 -10.34 -4.33
CA THR A 30 -10.17 -9.06 -4.76
C THR A 30 -10.43 -7.91 -3.79
N THR A 31 -11.63 -7.91 -3.19
CA THR A 31 -12.07 -6.85 -2.28
C THR A 31 -12.77 -7.48 -1.07
N PRO A 32 -12.01 -8.02 -0.10
CA PRO A 32 -12.60 -8.60 1.10
C PRO A 32 -13.28 -7.50 1.92
N ASP A 33 -14.48 -7.78 2.42
CA ASP A 33 -15.16 -6.89 3.36
C ASP A 33 -14.87 -7.27 4.81
N GLY A 34 -15.03 -6.33 5.73
CA GLY A 34 -14.76 -6.54 7.14
C GLY A 34 -14.16 -5.35 7.85
N LEU A 35 -13.87 -5.54 9.14
CA LEU A 35 -13.01 -4.66 9.94
C LEU A 35 -11.65 -5.32 10.10
N PHE A 36 -10.59 -4.59 9.76
CA PHE A 36 -9.24 -5.11 9.70
C PHE A 36 -8.28 -4.34 10.60
N LEU A 37 -7.41 -5.09 11.28
CA LEU A 37 -6.34 -4.57 12.11
C LEU A 37 -5.20 -5.60 12.20
N ARG A 38 -3.95 -5.17 11.99
CA ARG A 38 -2.75 -6.01 12.09
C ARG A 38 -2.86 -7.34 11.33
N ASP A 39 -3.16 -7.24 10.02
CA ASP A 39 -3.27 -8.37 9.09
C ASP A 39 -4.37 -9.40 9.42
N ALA A 40 -5.33 -9.06 10.31
CA ALA A 40 -6.45 -9.92 10.66
C ALA A 40 -7.81 -9.24 10.48
N ARG A 41 -8.82 -10.01 10.07
CA ARG A 41 -10.21 -9.57 9.99
C ARG A 41 -10.89 -9.79 11.35
N HIS A 42 -11.18 -8.70 12.05
CA HIS A 42 -11.80 -8.70 13.38
C HIS A 42 -13.33 -8.68 13.37
N LEU A 43 -13.95 -8.30 12.26
CA LEU A 43 -15.39 -8.36 12.05
C LEU A 43 -15.61 -8.89 10.64
N SER A 44 -16.27 -10.06 10.54
CA SER A 44 -16.51 -10.76 9.27
C SER A 44 -17.98 -10.76 8.88
N ARG A 45 -18.89 -10.34 9.78
CA ARG A 45 -20.31 -10.20 9.51
C ARG A 45 -20.89 -9.05 10.31
N TRP A 46 -21.66 -8.21 9.60
CA TRP A 46 -22.38 -7.06 10.15
C TRP A 46 -23.58 -6.78 9.28
N GLN A 47 -24.63 -7.60 9.42
CA GLN A 47 -25.79 -7.56 8.53
C GLN A 47 -27.03 -7.15 9.28
N LEU A 48 -27.63 -6.06 8.84
CA LEU A 48 -28.85 -5.50 9.39
C LEU A 48 -30.07 -6.08 8.66
N THR A 49 -31.07 -6.55 9.40
CA THR A 49 -32.43 -6.77 8.90
C THR A 49 -33.40 -5.85 9.62
N VAL A 50 -34.45 -5.47 8.91
CA VAL A 50 -35.49 -4.55 9.38
C VAL A 50 -36.82 -5.21 9.18
N ASP A 51 -37.60 -5.38 10.26
CA ASP A 51 -38.85 -6.14 10.28
C ASP A 51 -38.72 -7.55 9.70
N GLY A 52 -37.58 -8.19 9.96
CA GLY A 52 -37.25 -9.57 9.56
C GLY A 52 -36.85 -9.74 8.09
N THR A 53 -36.63 -8.66 7.36
CA THR A 53 -36.18 -8.71 5.95
C THR A 53 -34.97 -7.81 5.70
N SER A 54 -34.25 -8.06 4.60
CA SER A 54 -33.21 -7.14 4.15
C SER A 54 -33.81 -5.77 3.83
N PRO A 55 -33.26 -4.66 4.31
CA PRO A 55 -33.79 -3.33 4.06
C PRO A 55 -33.62 -2.92 2.59
N THR A 56 -34.47 -2.01 2.15
CA THR A 56 -34.27 -1.31 0.88
C THR A 56 -33.32 -0.17 1.07
N THR A 57 -32.26 -0.11 0.28
CA THR A 57 -31.28 0.98 0.30
C THR A 57 -31.82 2.17 -0.53
N LEU A 58 -32.10 3.29 0.14
CA LEU A 58 -32.53 4.53 -0.49
C LEU A 58 -31.32 5.39 -0.92
N VAL A 59 -30.33 5.48 -0.05
CA VAL A 59 -29.04 6.14 -0.32
C VAL A 59 -27.93 5.14 -0.02
N PRO A 60 -27.18 4.70 -1.02
CA PRO A 60 -26.06 3.81 -0.80
C PRO A 60 -25.03 4.41 0.14
N ALA A 61 -24.32 3.56 0.86
CA ALA A 61 -23.22 3.98 1.71
C ALA A 61 -22.21 4.81 0.91
N ALA A 62 -21.88 5.97 1.43
CA ALA A 62 -20.91 6.89 0.86
C ALA A 62 -20.03 7.46 1.95
N ALA A 63 -18.75 7.63 1.66
CA ALA A 63 -17.81 8.24 2.59
C ALA A 63 -18.15 9.73 2.77
N GLU A 64 -18.42 10.16 4.01
CA GLU A 64 -18.51 11.58 4.37
C GLU A 64 -17.12 12.17 4.66
N ALA A 65 -16.21 11.30 5.13
CA ALA A 65 -14.77 11.53 5.29
C ALA A 65 -14.07 10.18 5.14
N ASP A 66 -12.76 10.16 5.02
CA ASP A 66 -11.99 8.92 4.81
C ASP A 66 -12.17 7.87 5.94
N HIS A 67 -12.72 8.27 7.09
CA HIS A 67 -12.95 7.40 8.24
C HIS A 67 -14.44 7.34 8.67
N THR A 68 -15.35 7.96 7.93
CA THR A 68 -16.79 7.96 8.22
C THR A 68 -17.59 7.73 6.96
N ALA A 69 -18.70 6.98 7.07
CA ALA A 69 -19.67 6.78 6.01
C ALA A 69 -21.09 6.89 6.54
N ALA A 70 -22.02 7.21 5.64
CA ALA A 70 -23.44 7.20 5.93
C ALA A 70 -24.22 6.54 4.80
N CYS A 71 -25.35 5.91 5.15
CA CYS A 71 -26.35 5.42 4.22
C CYS A 71 -27.76 5.57 4.80
N VAL A 72 -28.78 5.45 3.94
CA VAL A 72 -30.20 5.56 4.33
C VAL A 72 -30.94 4.33 3.84
N LEU A 73 -31.58 3.65 4.77
CA LEU A 73 -32.32 2.42 4.55
C LEU A 73 -33.78 2.58 4.96
N THR A 74 -34.61 1.65 4.51
CA THR A 74 -36.01 1.59 4.89
C THR A 74 -36.52 0.15 4.89
N PRO A 75 -37.53 -0.21 5.70
CA PRO A 75 -38.26 -1.47 5.53
C PRO A 75 -38.81 -1.61 4.12
N GLN A 76 -39.14 -2.85 3.75
CA GLN A 76 -39.86 -3.09 2.49
C GLN A 76 -41.20 -2.32 2.49
N GLY A 77 -41.52 -1.73 1.36
CA GLY A 77 -42.74 -0.98 1.17
C GLY A 77 -43.21 -0.96 -0.28
N THR A 78 -44.42 -0.49 -0.51
CA THR A 78 -45.00 -0.31 -1.84
C THR A 78 -45.44 1.14 -2.02
N ARG A 79 -45.86 1.51 -3.25
CA ARG A 79 -46.41 2.83 -3.53
C ARG A 79 -47.67 3.12 -2.66
N ASP A 80 -48.49 2.10 -2.44
CA ASP A 80 -49.77 2.24 -1.71
C ASP A 80 -49.61 2.04 -0.20
N GLN A 81 -48.53 1.36 0.20
CA GLN A 81 -48.13 1.16 1.59
C GLN A 81 -46.66 1.58 1.77
N PRO A 82 -46.40 2.88 1.88
CA PRO A 82 -45.04 3.37 2.03
C PRO A 82 -44.40 2.91 3.36
N PRO A 83 -43.08 2.78 3.44
CA PRO A 83 -42.36 2.34 4.63
C PRO A 83 -42.76 3.13 5.87
N ALA A 84 -42.93 2.43 6.99
CA ALA A 84 -43.38 3.04 8.23
C ALA A 84 -42.35 3.97 8.83
N TYR A 85 -41.07 3.67 8.66
CA TYR A 85 -39.95 4.44 9.19
C TYR A 85 -38.72 4.39 8.28
N THR A 86 -37.78 5.28 8.54
CA THR A 86 -36.48 5.37 7.83
C THR A 86 -35.39 5.14 8.81
N VAL A 87 -34.33 4.41 8.38
CA VAL A 87 -33.12 4.11 9.16
C VAL A 87 -31.93 4.86 8.57
N PHE A 88 -31.36 5.77 9.33
CA PHE A 88 -30.13 6.48 9.00
C PHE A 88 -28.97 5.76 9.69
N ARG A 89 -28.02 5.25 8.93
CA ARG A 89 -26.80 4.62 9.42
C ARG A 89 -25.62 5.57 9.27
N ARG A 90 -24.84 5.75 10.33
CA ARG A 90 -23.56 6.45 10.28
C ARG A 90 -22.49 5.61 10.93
N GLN A 91 -21.43 5.36 10.23
CA GLN A 91 -20.36 4.44 10.61
C GLN A 91 -19.01 5.15 10.63
N SER A 92 -18.11 4.74 11.54
CA SER A 92 -16.75 5.30 11.59
C SER A 92 -15.73 4.28 12.09
N VAL A 93 -14.45 4.49 11.71
CA VAL A 93 -13.31 3.72 12.20
C VAL A 93 -12.27 4.63 12.84
N THR A 94 -11.63 4.15 13.91
CA THR A 94 -10.47 4.77 14.57
C THR A 94 -9.77 3.74 15.46
N ALA A 95 -8.45 3.75 15.55
CA ALA A 95 -7.61 3.02 16.52
C ALA A 95 -8.20 1.66 17.01
N GLY A 96 -8.45 0.72 16.10
CA GLY A 96 -9.01 -0.60 16.43
C GLY A 96 -10.49 -0.60 16.81
N THR A 97 -11.19 0.50 16.56
CA THR A 97 -12.62 0.65 16.91
C THR A 97 -13.45 0.95 15.66
N PHE A 98 -14.58 0.25 15.52
CA PHE A 98 -15.63 0.57 14.57
C PHE A 98 -16.87 0.97 15.35
N THR A 99 -17.47 2.10 15.01
CA THR A 99 -18.70 2.57 15.64
C THR A 99 -19.80 2.71 14.61
N GLU A 100 -21.02 2.40 15.02
CA GLU A 100 -22.21 2.65 14.22
C GLU A 100 -23.27 3.36 15.07
N HIS A 101 -23.87 4.38 14.50
CA HIS A 101 -25.03 5.07 15.01
C HIS A 101 -26.20 4.86 14.05
N LEU A 102 -27.22 4.16 14.52
CA LEU A 102 -28.50 4.00 13.83
C LEU A 102 -29.51 5.00 14.42
N ARG A 103 -30.12 5.83 13.56
CA ARG A 103 -31.25 6.70 13.90
C ARG A 103 -32.45 6.28 13.09
N LEU A 104 -33.50 5.86 13.78
CA LEU A 104 -34.81 5.46 13.18
C LEU A 104 -35.78 6.61 13.34
N VAL A 105 -36.46 6.98 12.27
CA VAL A 105 -37.46 8.07 12.25
C VAL A 105 -38.78 7.52 11.76
N ASN A 106 -39.81 7.62 12.58
CA ASN A 106 -41.16 7.21 12.22
C ASN A 106 -41.78 8.20 11.17
N ASN A 107 -42.19 7.69 10.02
CA ASN A 107 -42.79 8.47 8.93
C ASN A 107 -44.29 8.65 9.09
N ARG A 108 -44.92 8.02 10.12
CA ARG A 108 -46.37 8.00 10.34
C ARG A 108 -46.79 8.90 11.51
N PRO A 109 -48.03 9.42 11.53
CA PRO A 109 -48.52 10.19 12.65
C PRO A 109 -48.85 9.33 13.90
N GLY A 110 -49.10 8.03 13.73
CA GLY A 110 -49.31 7.08 14.81
C GLY A 110 -48.06 6.34 15.25
N PRO A 111 -48.05 5.72 16.44
CA PRO A 111 -46.91 4.95 16.91
C PRO A 111 -46.67 3.70 16.08
N VAL A 112 -45.38 3.30 15.94
CA VAL A 112 -44.97 2.05 15.32
C VAL A 112 -43.89 1.39 16.19
N THR A 113 -43.73 0.08 16.08
CA THR A 113 -42.59 -0.62 16.67
C THR A 113 -41.70 -1.11 15.54
N ALA A 114 -40.45 -0.67 15.52
CA ALA A 114 -39.46 -1.13 14.59
C ALA A 114 -38.72 -2.36 15.16
N ARG A 115 -38.69 -3.45 14.43
CA ARG A 115 -37.84 -4.61 14.78
C ARG A 115 -36.51 -4.52 14.02
N ILE A 116 -35.45 -4.30 14.75
CA ILE A 116 -34.08 -4.29 14.21
C ILE A 116 -33.39 -5.56 14.64
N GLU A 117 -32.76 -6.24 13.68
CA GLU A 117 -31.93 -7.41 13.96
C GLU A 117 -30.58 -7.23 13.29
N LEU A 118 -29.49 -7.44 14.02
CA LEU A 118 -28.11 -7.36 13.56
C LEU A 118 -27.42 -8.70 13.71
N THR A 119 -27.03 -9.32 12.60
CA THR A 119 -26.20 -10.52 12.61
C THR A 119 -24.73 -10.14 12.60
N VAL A 120 -23.97 -10.67 13.60
CA VAL A 120 -22.56 -10.33 13.85
C VAL A 120 -21.73 -11.61 13.91
N ASP A 121 -20.53 -11.59 13.32
CA ASP A 121 -19.51 -12.64 13.47
C ASP A 121 -18.10 -12.06 13.34
N ALA A 122 -17.12 -12.77 13.95
CA ALA A 122 -15.69 -12.48 13.88
C ALA A 122 -14.93 -13.77 13.57
N ASP A 123 -14.37 -13.88 12.38
CA ASP A 123 -13.67 -15.08 11.92
C ASP A 123 -12.16 -15.08 12.19
N PHE A 124 -11.59 -13.93 12.51
CA PHE A 124 -10.16 -13.72 12.74
C PHE A 124 -9.27 -14.26 11.62
N ALA A 125 -9.80 -14.25 10.38
CA ALA A 125 -9.05 -14.70 9.22
C ALA A 125 -7.84 -13.79 8.97
N ASP A 126 -6.68 -14.41 8.73
CA ASP A 126 -5.49 -13.70 8.29
C ASP A 126 -5.70 -13.15 6.86
N LEU A 127 -5.10 -12.00 6.52
CA LEU A 127 -5.22 -11.42 5.18
C LEU A 127 -4.79 -12.38 4.06
N PHE A 128 -3.82 -13.26 4.30
CA PHE A 128 -3.41 -14.28 3.33
C PHE A 128 -4.50 -15.32 3.06
N GLU A 129 -5.39 -15.62 4.03
CA GLU A 129 -6.51 -16.53 3.85
C GLU A 129 -7.64 -15.90 3.03
N LEU A 130 -7.67 -14.58 2.92
CA LEU A 130 -8.72 -13.85 2.23
C LEU A 130 -8.43 -13.61 0.75
N ARG A 131 -7.20 -13.88 0.29
CA ARG A 131 -6.82 -13.76 -1.12
C ARG A 131 -7.48 -14.86 -1.97
N ALA A 132 -7.69 -14.56 -3.26
CA ALA A 132 -8.26 -15.50 -4.23
C ALA A 132 -7.16 -16.36 -4.89
N ASP A 133 -6.28 -16.96 -4.10
CA ASP A 133 -5.14 -17.74 -4.59
C ASP A 133 -5.21 -19.23 -4.26
N ASP A 134 -6.39 -19.72 -3.84
CA ASP A 134 -6.71 -21.11 -3.50
C ASP A 134 -5.77 -21.76 -2.45
N ARG A 135 -5.01 -20.95 -1.70
CA ARG A 135 -4.16 -21.45 -0.62
C ARG A 135 -4.95 -21.75 0.62
N HIS A 136 -4.71 -22.93 1.18
CA HIS A 136 -5.28 -23.35 2.46
C HIS A 136 -4.20 -23.40 3.53
N TYR A 137 -4.47 -22.74 4.65
CA TYR A 137 -3.59 -22.72 5.81
C TYR A 137 -4.22 -23.52 6.95
N ALA A 138 -3.56 -24.60 7.35
CA ALA A 138 -4.02 -25.40 8.48
C ALA A 138 -3.85 -24.62 9.80
N LYS A 139 -4.90 -24.56 10.60
CA LYS A 139 -4.91 -23.92 11.93
C LYS A 139 -5.28 -24.96 12.99
N PRO A 140 -4.38 -25.95 13.27
CA PRO A 140 -4.65 -26.98 14.26
C PRO A 140 -4.89 -26.33 15.62
N ASP A 141 -5.83 -26.88 16.39
CA ASP A 141 -6.21 -26.40 17.73
C ASP A 141 -6.74 -24.97 17.82
N GLY A 142 -7.03 -24.33 16.68
CA GLY A 142 -7.71 -23.03 16.65
C GLY A 142 -9.12 -23.13 17.22
N ARG A 143 -9.41 -22.35 18.26
CA ARG A 143 -10.71 -22.34 18.96
C ARG A 143 -11.34 -20.98 18.89
N HIS A 144 -12.60 -20.94 18.44
CA HIS A 144 -13.45 -19.76 18.42
C HIS A 144 -14.52 -19.90 19.51
N GLU A 145 -14.67 -18.87 20.30
CA GLU A 145 -15.68 -18.80 21.36
C GLU A 145 -16.47 -17.50 21.23
N THR A 146 -17.78 -17.56 21.47
CA THR A 146 -18.65 -16.38 21.51
C THR A 146 -19.35 -16.35 22.87
N HIS A 147 -19.27 -15.21 23.53
CA HIS A 147 -19.90 -14.97 24.83
C HIS A 147 -20.87 -13.80 24.73
N THR A 148 -22.07 -13.98 25.23
CA THR A 148 -23.00 -12.87 25.46
C THR A 148 -22.58 -12.12 26.73
N THR A 149 -22.60 -10.79 26.67
CA THR A 149 -22.39 -9.87 27.77
C THR A 149 -23.69 -9.15 28.12
N ASP A 150 -23.72 -8.36 29.18
CA ASP A 150 -24.93 -7.64 29.59
C ASP A 150 -25.42 -6.64 28.52
N ASP A 151 -24.50 -6.09 27.74
CA ASP A 151 -24.76 -5.04 26.74
C ASP A 151 -24.28 -5.41 25.32
N GLY A 152 -23.92 -6.67 25.05
CA GLY A 152 -23.48 -7.07 23.72
C GLY A 152 -22.81 -8.43 23.61
N LEU A 153 -21.66 -8.49 22.93
CA LEU A 153 -20.98 -9.75 22.57
C LEU A 153 -19.47 -9.62 22.76
N ARG A 154 -18.84 -10.78 23.03
CA ARG A 154 -17.40 -10.96 22.96
C ARG A 154 -17.08 -12.19 22.13
N PHE A 155 -16.22 -12.03 21.14
CA PHE A 155 -15.63 -13.08 20.33
C PHE A 155 -14.17 -13.24 20.72
N ASP A 156 -13.76 -14.47 21.03
CA ASP A 156 -12.38 -14.85 21.33
C ASP A 156 -11.90 -15.89 20.31
N TYR A 157 -10.68 -15.70 19.82
CA TYR A 157 -9.97 -16.70 19.04
C TYR A 157 -8.63 -17.01 19.70
N ARG A 158 -8.34 -18.30 19.87
CA ARG A 158 -7.10 -18.79 20.49
C ARG A 158 -6.50 -19.93 19.70
N ARG A 159 -5.19 -19.91 19.54
CA ARG A 159 -4.39 -21.01 19.00
C ARG A 159 -3.02 -20.97 19.65
N ALA A 160 -2.69 -21.99 20.46
CA ALA A 160 -1.47 -22.01 21.28
C ALA A 160 -1.32 -20.68 22.08
N ASP A 161 -0.25 -19.92 21.87
CA ASP A 161 0.00 -18.61 22.49
C ASP A 161 -0.68 -17.43 21.75
N TRP A 162 -1.26 -17.66 20.57
CA TRP A 162 -2.00 -16.63 19.83
C TRP A 162 -3.37 -16.38 20.44
N HIS A 163 -3.70 -15.10 20.64
CA HIS A 163 -5.02 -14.70 21.13
C HIS A 163 -5.46 -13.38 20.48
N ALA A 164 -6.60 -13.40 19.82
CA ALA A 164 -7.30 -12.22 19.31
C ALA A 164 -8.71 -12.13 19.87
N ARG A 165 -9.23 -10.92 20.01
CA ARG A 165 -10.54 -10.65 20.59
C ARG A 165 -11.25 -9.55 19.83
N THR A 166 -12.58 -9.68 19.72
CA THR A 166 -13.47 -8.59 19.30
C THR A 166 -14.60 -8.46 20.31
N THR A 167 -14.88 -7.24 20.77
CA THR A 167 -16.03 -6.95 21.66
C THR A 167 -16.99 -6.04 20.93
N LEU A 168 -18.28 -6.25 21.16
CA LEU A 168 -19.38 -5.38 20.72
C LEU A 168 -20.14 -4.91 21.93
N ASP A 169 -20.26 -3.60 22.10
CA ASP A 169 -21.09 -2.94 23.11
C ASP A 169 -22.26 -2.24 22.41
N CYS A 170 -23.47 -2.44 22.92
CA CYS A 170 -24.72 -1.91 22.37
C CYS A 170 -25.42 -1.01 23.37
N ARG A 171 -25.95 0.12 22.90
CA ARG A 171 -26.75 1.06 23.71
C ARG A 171 -27.96 1.52 22.93
N PRO A 172 -29.18 1.15 23.35
CA PRO A 172 -29.50 0.24 24.47
C PRO A 172 -29.02 -1.18 24.21
N ALA A 173 -28.98 -2.00 25.29
CA ALA A 173 -28.72 -3.42 25.19
C ALA A 173 -29.78 -4.12 24.29
N PRO A 174 -29.44 -5.24 23.62
CA PRO A 174 -30.41 -5.98 22.83
C PRO A 174 -31.45 -6.66 23.72
N ASP A 175 -32.69 -6.74 23.22
CA ASP A 175 -33.77 -7.46 23.91
C ASP A 175 -33.58 -8.97 23.87
N ALA A 176 -32.92 -9.49 22.81
CA ALA A 176 -32.57 -10.89 22.65
C ALA A 176 -31.28 -11.08 21.89
N VAL A 177 -30.58 -12.20 22.20
CA VAL A 177 -29.35 -12.66 21.51
C VAL A 177 -29.54 -14.13 21.16
N ASP A 178 -29.62 -14.42 19.87
CA ASP A 178 -29.89 -15.76 19.35
C ASP A 178 -28.78 -16.25 18.42
N SER A 179 -28.77 -17.57 18.14
CA SER A 179 -27.94 -18.14 17.08
C SER A 179 -28.73 -18.18 15.77
N PRO A 180 -28.31 -17.45 14.72
CA PRO A 180 -29.03 -17.44 13.46
C PRO A 180 -29.01 -18.82 12.79
N ARG A 181 -30.15 -19.27 12.25
CA ARG A 181 -30.31 -20.62 11.67
C ARG A 181 -29.46 -20.84 10.41
N ASP A 182 -29.29 -19.78 9.62
CA ASP A 182 -28.60 -19.82 8.33
C ASP A 182 -27.20 -19.21 8.40
N ALA A 183 -26.61 -19.16 9.60
CA ALA A 183 -25.26 -18.62 9.76
C ALA A 183 -24.22 -19.57 9.17
N PRO A 184 -23.24 -19.08 8.40
CA PRO A 184 -22.18 -19.91 7.85
C PRO A 184 -21.24 -20.47 8.93
N ARG A 185 -21.29 -19.93 10.15
CA ARG A 185 -20.46 -20.32 11.27
C ARG A 185 -21.28 -20.38 12.57
N PRO A 186 -21.00 -21.33 13.48
CA PRO A 186 -21.72 -21.47 14.75
C PRO A 186 -21.43 -20.34 15.74
N THR A 187 -20.42 -19.52 15.46
CA THR A 187 -20.00 -18.36 16.27
C THR A 187 -20.88 -17.14 16.06
N ALA A 188 -21.57 -17.04 14.93
CA ALA A 188 -22.43 -15.90 14.62
C ALA A 188 -23.57 -15.76 15.64
N ARG A 189 -23.94 -14.52 15.91
CA ARG A 189 -25.09 -14.18 16.79
C ARG A 189 -25.96 -13.14 16.11
N ALA A 190 -27.27 -13.22 16.36
CA ALA A 190 -28.26 -12.26 15.97
C ALA A 190 -28.72 -11.49 17.22
N LEU A 191 -28.59 -10.19 17.22
CA LEU A 191 -29.04 -9.29 18.28
C LEU A 191 -30.32 -8.62 17.81
N THR A 192 -31.37 -8.65 18.61
CA THR A 192 -32.70 -8.11 18.25
C THR A 192 -33.09 -6.97 19.20
N TRP A 193 -33.67 -5.91 18.65
CA TRP A 193 -34.28 -4.80 19.37
C TRP A 193 -35.71 -4.58 18.88
N GLN A 194 -36.62 -4.33 19.81
CA GLN A 194 -37.98 -3.87 19.59
C GLN A 194 -38.04 -2.41 20.00
N LEU A 195 -38.01 -1.49 19.04
CA LEU A 195 -37.90 -0.06 19.30
C LEU A 195 -39.27 0.61 19.10
N PRO A 196 -39.94 1.07 20.16
CA PRO A 196 -41.16 1.86 20.05
C PRO A 196 -40.81 3.26 19.51
N LEU A 197 -41.57 3.69 18.51
CA LEU A 197 -41.46 5.02 17.88
C LEU A 197 -42.77 5.71 17.97
N ASP A 198 -42.87 6.80 18.70
CA ASP A 198 -44.06 7.67 18.71
C ASP A 198 -44.35 8.23 17.32
N GLY A 199 -45.55 8.78 17.10
CA GLY A 199 -45.89 9.41 15.83
C GLY A 199 -44.90 10.52 15.49
N HIS A 200 -44.21 10.40 14.32
CA HIS A 200 -43.10 11.25 13.90
C HIS A 200 -41.94 11.33 14.90
N GLY A 201 -41.84 10.38 15.83
CA GLY A 201 -40.74 10.25 16.80
C GLY A 201 -39.54 9.52 16.26
N GLU A 202 -38.51 9.43 17.07
CA GLU A 202 -37.26 8.74 16.69
C GLU A 202 -36.73 7.84 17.82
N ALA A 203 -35.90 6.85 17.44
CA ALA A 203 -35.12 6.04 18.35
C ALA A 203 -33.68 5.92 17.82
N GLN A 204 -32.76 5.63 18.72
CA GLN A 204 -31.33 5.57 18.39
C GLN A 204 -30.68 4.30 18.98
N LEU A 205 -29.78 3.71 18.20
CA LEU A 205 -28.87 2.65 18.66
C LEU A 205 -27.43 3.12 18.45
N HIS A 206 -26.60 2.92 19.45
CA HIS A 206 -25.16 3.14 19.40
C HIS A 206 -24.45 1.80 19.56
N LEU A 207 -23.65 1.40 18.58
CA LEU A 207 -22.95 0.15 18.52
C LEU A 207 -21.45 0.44 18.44
N THR A 208 -20.65 -0.22 19.28
CA THR A 208 -19.21 -0.03 19.33
C THR A 208 -18.50 -1.37 19.29
N VAL A 209 -17.77 -1.64 18.22
CA VAL A 209 -16.90 -2.81 18.07
C VAL A 209 -15.47 -2.42 18.40
N ARG A 210 -14.79 -3.20 19.26
CA ARG A 210 -13.37 -3.02 19.57
C ARG A 210 -12.60 -4.26 19.21
N ALA A 211 -11.66 -4.11 18.29
CA ALA A 211 -10.71 -5.14 17.87
C ALA A 211 -9.48 -5.13 18.78
N ARG A 212 -9.09 -6.30 19.28
CA ARG A 212 -7.86 -6.49 20.05
C ARG A 212 -7.04 -7.61 19.41
N PRO A 213 -6.07 -7.28 18.55
CA PRO A 213 -5.19 -8.25 17.92
C PRO A 213 -4.23 -8.87 18.94
N HIS A 214 -3.62 -10.01 18.58
CA HIS A 214 -2.54 -10.62 19.35
C HIS A 214 -1.39 -9.62 19.59
N GLY A 215 -0.82 -9.64 20.80
CA GLY A 215 0.30 -8.77 21.17
C GLY A 215 -0.03 -7.27 21.22
N ALA A 216 -1.32 -6.90 21.16
CA ALA A 216 -1.71 -5.50 21.34
C ALA A 216 -1.35 -5.02 22.75
N PRO A 217 -0.79 -3.81 22.90
CA PRO A 217 -0.55 -3.22 24.20
C PRO A 217 -1.86 -3.08 24.98
N SER A 218 -1.78 -3.11 26.31
CA SER A 218 -2.96 -2.98 27.19
C SER A 218 -3.65 -1.62 27.06
N HIS A 219 -2.91 -0.61 26.60
CA HIS A 219 -3.43 0.71 26.27
C HIS A 219 -3.13 1.04 24.80
N PRO A 220 -4.08 1.63 24.06
CA PRO A 220 -3.80 2.08 22.70
C PRO A 220 -2.67 3.11 22.74
N SER A 221 -1.71 2.99 21.82
CA SER A 221 -0.71 4.03 21.57
C SER A 221 -1.43 5.35 21.26
N ALA A 222 -0.84 6.47 21.66
CA ALA A 222 -1.38 7.78 21.28
C ALA A 222 -1.50 7.85 19.75
N ALA A 223 -2.63 8.36 19.27
CA ALA A 223 -2.79 8.62 17.85
C ALA A 223 -1.65 9.51 17.34
N PRO A 224 -1.13 9.28 16.12
CA PRO A 224 -0.11 10.14 15.55
C PRO A 224 -0.56 11.60 15.66
N PRO A 225 0.34 12.53 16.01
CA PRO A 225 -0.01 13.95 16.10
C PRO A 225 -0.61 14.37 14.76
N ALA A 226 -1.83 14.91 14.80
CA ALA A 226 -2.49 15.40 13.60
C ALA A 226 -1.56 16.39 12.88
N PRO A 227 -1.25 16.17 11.60
CA PRO A 227 -0.42 17.11 10.88
C PRO A 227 -1.07 18.50 10.92
N ARG A 228 -0.28 19.53 11.27
CA ARG A 228 -0.76 20.91 11.24
C ARG A 228 -1.07 21.26 9.77
N ARG A 229 -2.35 21.20 9.41
CA ARG A 229 -2.83 21.71 8.13
C ARG A 229 -2.67 23.25 8.15
N ALA A 230 -1.75 23.76 7.34
CA ALA A 230 -1.79 25.18 6.99
C ALA A 230 -3.09 25.44 6.19
N PRO A 231 -3.77 26.58 6.40
CA PRO A 231 -4.95 26.91 5.61
C PRO A 231 -4.56 26.99 4.13
N ALA A 232 -5.31 26.30 3.27
CA ALA A 232 -5.09 26.30 1.83
C ALA A 232 -5.35 27.69 1.24
N PRO A 233 -4.41 28.28 0.46
CA PRO A 233 -4.70 29.48 -0.32
C PRO A 233 -5.54 29.13 -1.56
N ALA A 234 -6.42 30.06 -1.99
CA ALA A 234 -7.26 29.94 -3.19
C ALA A 234 -6.46 30.20 -4.48
N PRO A 235 -7.05 30.00 -5.68
CA PRO A 235 -7.48 28.79 -6.32
C PRO A 235 -6.30 27.93 -6.74
N VAL A 236 -6.39 26.68 -6.41
CA VAL A 236 -5.36 25.68 -6.51
C VAL A 236 -5.46 25.00 -7.89
N ASP A 237 -4.36 24.90 -8.63
CA ASP A 237 -4.33 24.11 -9.86
C ASP A 237 -4.54 22.61 -9.58
N ASP A 238 -4.83 21.84 -10.62
CA ASP A 238 -5.13 20.41 -10.50
C ASP A 238 -4.00 19.63 -9.84
N LEU A 239 -2.74 19.95 -10.12
CA LEU A 239 -1.58 19.31 -9.50
C LEU A 239 -1.53 19.57 -7.99
N THR A 240 -1.82 20.80 -7.56
CA THR A 240 -1.82 21.15 -6.13
C THR A 240 -2.95 20.42 -5.39
N ARG A 241 -4.18 20.31 -5.98
CA ARG A 241 -5.25 19.49 -5.39
C ARG A 241 -4.85 18.03 -5.26
N THR A 242 -4.23 17.47 -6.30
CA THR A 242 -3.72 16.09 -6.27
C THR A 242 -2.63 15.91 -5.21
N CYS A 243 -1.75 16.89 -4.99
CA CYS A 243 -0.76 16.89 -3.91
C CYS A 243 -1.42 16.95 -2.52
N GLU A 244 -2.42 17.80 -2.33
CA GLU A 244 -3.15 17.91 -1.06
C GLU A 244 -3.89 16.60 -0.73
N ARG A 245 -4.55 16.00 -1.72
CA ARG A 245 -5.17 14.69 -1.56
C ARG A 245 -4.12 13.62 -1.24
N GLY A 246 -3.00 13.59 -1.93
CA GLY A 246 -1.92 12.67 -1.69
C GLY A 246 -1.34 12.78 -0.28
N LEU A 247 -1.13 14.00 0.23
CA LEU A 247 -0.69 14.22 1.62
C LEU A 247 -1.72 13.70 2.64
N ALA A 248 -3.01 13.90 2.39
CA ALA A 248 -4.07 13.36 3.24
C ALA A 248 -4.06 11.83 3.24
N ASP A 249 -3.88 11.20 2.08
CA ASP A 249 -3.80 9.75 1.95
C ASP A 249 -2.58 9.15 2.66
N VAL A 250 -1.41 9.80 2.60
CA VAL A 250 -0.23 9.39 3.37
C VAL A 250 -0.51 9.48 4.88
N ASP A 251 -1.21 10.52 5.34
CA ASP A 251 -1.58 10.64 6.76
C ASP A 251 -2.50 9.49 7.21
N LEU A 252 -3.45 9.05 6.34
CA LEU A 252 -4.32 7.90 6.62
C LEU A 252 -3.55 6.58 6.70
N LEU A 253 -2.47 6.44 5.94
CA LEU A 253 -1.64 5.24 5.87
C LEU A 253 -0.49 5.26 6.89
N THR A 254 -0.36 6.30 7.70
CA THR A 254 0.70 6.39 8.71
C THR A 254 0.44 5.43 9.87
N ILE A 255 1.44 4.60 10.18
CA ILE A 255 1.40 3.60 11.26
C ILE A 255 2.56 3.80 12.24
N ALA A 256 2.38 3.34 13.47
CA ALA A 256 3.46 3.28 14.45
C ALA A 256 4.43 2.12 14.12
N ALA A 257 5.71 2.39 14.28
CA ALA A 257 6.81 1.42 14.17
C ALA A 257 7.84 1.66 15.27
N THR A 258 8.73 0.69 15.47
CA THR A 258 9.84 0.85 16.42
C THR A 258 11.07 1.33 15.67
N GLY A 259 11.67 2.41 16.11
CA GLY A 259 12.92 2.95 15.59
C GLY A 259 14.15 2.23 16.14
N VAL A 260 15.33 2.64 15.65
CA VAL A 260 16.63 1.95 15.90
C VAL A 260 17.04 1.95 17.37
N ASP A 261 16.63 2.96 18.14
CA ASP A 261 16.93 3.07 19.57
C ASP A 261 15.75 2.61 20.46
N GLY A 262 14.75 1.93 19.87
CA GLY A 262 13.55 1.47 20.55
C GLY A 262 12.45 2.54 20.69
N GLU A 263 12.65 3.72 20.14
CA GLU A 263 11.68 4.81 20.13
C GLU A 263 10.47 4.48 19.24
N GLU A 264 9.30 5.00 19.60
CA GLU A 264 8.14 4.93 18.71
C GLU A 264 8.28 5.99 17.60
N VAL A 265 8.19 5.54 16.36
CA VAL A 265 8.21 6.39 15.16
C VAL A 265 6.99 6.13 14.29
N TYR A 266 6.63 7.09 13.45
CA TYR A 266 5.47 6.99 12.57
C TYR A 266 5.92 6.98 11.11
N VAL A 267 5.56 5.91 10.40
CA VAL A 267 6.02 5.63 9.03
C VAL A 267 4.86 5.38 8.09
N PRO A 268 4.99 5.68 6.79
CA PRO A 268 3.98 5.31 5.81
C PRO A 268 3.95 3.79 5.62
N ALA A 269 2.79 3.18 5.87
CA ALA A 269 2.48 1.82 5.42
C ALA A 269 2.21 1.83 3.91
N ALA A 270 2.36 0.68 3.24
CA ALA A 270 2.27 0.66 1.79
C ALA A 270 0.86 0.95 1.27
N GLY A 271 -0.20 0.28 1.77
CA GLY A 271 -1.56 0.57 1.26
C GLY A 271 -2.63 -0.40 1.73
N ILE A 272 -3.88 -0.09 1.44
CA ILE A 272 -5.04 -0.91 1.79
C ILE A 272 -5.76 -1.42 0.54
N PRO A 273 -6.32 -2.66 0.60
CA PRO A 273 -6.56 -3.49 1.79
C PRO A 273 -5.40 -4.42 2.20
N TRP A 274 -4.37 -4.62 1.37
CA TRP A 274 -3.46 -5.75 1.50
C TRP A 274 -2.16 -5.44 2.24
N PHE A 275 -1.77 -4.17 2.35
CA PHE A 275 -0.40 -3.77 2.65
C PHE A 275 -0.33 -2.68 3.73
N LEU A 276 -1.26 -2.69 4.72
CA LEU A 276 -1.25 -1.68 5.80
C LEU A 276 -0.19 -2.03 6.86
N THR A 277 1.05 -2.10 6.43
CA THR A 277 2.22 -2.42 7.25
C THR A 277 3.49 -1.79 6.67
N LEU A 278 4.62 -1.90 7.39
CA LEU A 278 5.91 -1.40 6.92
C LEU A 278 6.45 -2.25 5.77
N PHE A 279 6.69 -1.59 4.64
CA PHE A 279 7.41 -2.13 3.48
C PHE A 279 8.71 -1.36 3.26
N GLY A 280 9.76 -2.04 2.81
CA GLY A 280 11.06 -1.42 2.55
C GLY A 280 11.00 -0.38 1.44
N ARG A 281 10.86 -0.84 0.19
CA ARG A 281 10.90 0.06 -0.99
C ARG A 281 9.77 1.06 -1.01
N ASP A 282 8.53 0.65 -0.62
CA ASP A 282 7.35 1.52 -0.65
C ASP A 282 7.53 2.71 0.30
N SER A 283 7.92 2.42 1.56
CA SER A 283 8.14 3.48 2.55
C SER A 283 9.35 4.34 2.19
N LEU A 284 10.41 3.77 1.58
CA LEU A 284 11.60 4.51 1.14
C LEU A 284 11.28 5.48 -0.01
N LEU A 285 10.60 5.01 -1.06
CA LEU A 285 10.22 5.86 -2.20
C LEU A 285 9.16 6.89 -1.80
N THR A 286 8.16 6.51 -1.00
CA THR A 286 7.19 7.45 -0.43
C THR A 286 7.90 8.56 0.33
N SER A 287 8.84 8.20 1.21
CA SER A 287 9.62 9.17 2.00
C SER A 287 10.54 10.03 1.12
N TYR A 288 11.07 9.49 0.04
CA TYR A 288 11.87 10.24 -0.92
C TYR A 288 11.02 11.31 -1.65
N PHE A 289 9.80 10.96 -2.08
CA PHE A 289 8.89 11.91 -2.71
C PHE A 289 8.41 13.01 -1.75
N LEU A 290 8.25 12.67 -0.47
CA LEU A 290 7.87 13.59 0.60
C LEU A 290 9.02 14.48 1.10
N LEU A 291 10.26 14.12 0.80
CA LEU A 291 11.45 14.70 1.44
C LEU A 291 11.51 16.23 1.41
N PRO A 292 11.22 16.95 0.29
CA PRO A 292 11.23 18.41 0.27
C PRO A 292 10.15 19.07 1.12
N TYR A 293 9.12 18.31 1.54
CA TYR A 293 7.92 18.82 2.21
C TYR A 293 7.82 18.34 3.67
N ARG A 294 8.22 17.10 3.93
CA ARG A 294 8.12 16.42 5.23
C ARG A 294 9.38 15.57 5.51
N PRO A 295 10.56 16.17 5.71
CA PRO A 295 11.80 15.41 5.91
C PRO A 295 11.77 14.51 7.15
N GLY A 296 10.94 14.82 8.16
CA GLY A 296 10.76 13.96 9.34
C GLY A 296 10.22 12.57 9.01
N THR A 297 9.42 12.41 7.94
CA THR A 297 8.94 11.10 7.48
C THR A 297 10.11 10.22 7.02
N ALA A 298 11.07 10.79 6.28
CA ALA A 298 12.27 10.09 5.86
C ALA A 298 13.14 9.66 7.06
N ALA A 299 13.29 10.52 8.06
CA ALA A 299 14.03 10.19 9.27
C ALA A 299 13.38 9.03 10.05
N ALA A 300 12.06 9.04 10.21
CA ALA A 300 11.29 7.98 10.85
C ALA A 300 11.40 6.64 10.09
N THR A 301 11.24 6.67 8.77
CA THR A 301 11.35 5.49 7.89
C THR A 301 12.75 4.88 7.96
N LEU A 302 13.79 5.70 7.88
CA LEU A 302 15.18 5.23 7.99
C LEU A 302 15.46 4.61 9.36
N SER A 303 14.95 5.19 10.46
CA SER A 303 15.09 4.63 11.81
C SER A 303 14.37 3.28 11.93
N ALA A 304 13.13 3.16 11.44
CA ALA A 304 12.36 1.92 11.50
C ALA A 304 13.01 0.79 10.66
N LEU A 305 13.50 1.12 9.46
CA LEU A 305 14.16 0.14 8.59
C LEU A 305 15.53 -0.28 9.15
N ALA A 306 16.30 0.61 9.77
CA ALA A 306 17.51 0.27 10.48
C ALA A 306 17.25 -0.69 11.66
N ALA A 307 16.16 -0.49 12.41
CA ALA A 307 15.76 -1.38 13.49
C ALA A 307 15.41 -2.79 13.02
N THR A 308 14.96 -2.94 11.77
CA THR A 308 14.59 -4.23 11.16
C THR A 308 15.65 -4.79 10.22
N GLN A 309 16.81 -4.13 10.07
CA GLN A 309 17.90 -4.59 9.21
C GLN A 309 18.37 -6.00 9.60
N GLY A 310 18.59 -6.86 8.60
CA GLY A 310 19.03 -8.24 8.78
C GLY A 310 20.35 -8.36 9.55
N ARG A 311 20.44 -9.36 10.43
CA ARG A 311 21.59 -9.59 11.31
C ARG A 311 22.16 -11.01 11.23
N ARG A 312 21.41 -11.93 10.64
CA ARG A 312 21.75 -13.36 10.55
C ARG A 312 21.29 -13.93 9.22
N TYR A 313 21.68 -15.15 8.94
CA TYR A 313 21.17 -15.91 7.81
C TYR A 313 19.94 -16.73 8.25
N ASP A 314 18.79 -16.49 7.61
CA ASP A 314 17.59 -17.30 7.76
C ASP A 314 16.96 -17.50 6.37
N THR A 315 17.09 -18.70 5.84
CA THR A 315 16.61 -19.05 4.49
C THR A 315 15.09 -19.00 4.37
N PHE A 316 14.37 -19.15 5.48
CA PHE A 316 12.89 -19.08 5.47
C PHE A 316 12.38 -17.66 5.20
N SER A 317 13.01 -16.66 5.80
CA SER A 317 12.63 -15.24 5.63
C SER A 317 13.47 -14.52 4.59
N GLY A 318 14.54 -15.16 4.07
CA GLY A 318 15.53 -14.53 3.19
C GLY A 318 16.41 -13.50 3.91
N GLU A 319 16.49 -13.58 5.27
CA GLU A 319 17.32 -12.67 6.07
C GLU A 319 18.80 -12.92 5.80
N GLN A 320 19.53 -11.83 5.57
CA GLN A 320 20.98 -11.80 5.40
C GLN A 320 21.55 -10.59 6.15
N PRO A 321 22.75 -10.67 6.75
CA PRO A 321 23.36 -9.54 7.46
C PRO A 321 23.44 -8.29 6.57
N GLY A 322 22.92 -7.16 7.07
CA GLY A 322 22.95 -5.89 6.35
C GLY A 322 21.77 -5.63 5.39
N ARG A 323 21.04 -6.67 4.98
CA ARG A 323 19.90 -6.56 4.08
C ARG A 323 18.76 -5.77 4.72
N ILE A 324 18.12 -4.87 3.97
CA ILE A 324 16.92 -4.15 4.41
C ILE A 324 15.67 -5.00 4.16
N VAL A 325 14.74 -4.97 5.11
CA VAL A 325 13.49 -5.75 5.05
C VAL A 325 12.65 -5.35 3.83
N HIS A 326 12.00 -6.34 3.21
CA HIS A 326 11.00 -6.12 2.17
C HIS A 326 9.65 -5.74 2.77
N GLU A 327 9.12 -6.59 3.66
CA GLU A 327 7.86 -6.35 4.36
C GLU A 327 7.86 -6.97 5.76
N THR A 328 6.97 -6.45 6.61
CA THR A 328 6.70 -7.01 7.94
C THR A 328 5.21 -7.35 8.05
N ARG A 329 4.87 -8.48 8.69
CA ARG A 329 3.49 -8.89 8.94
C ARG A 329 3.28 -9.27 10.39
N HIS A 330 2.08 -8.98 10.88
CA HIS A 330 1.68 -9.18 12.27
C HIS A 330 0.56 -10.20 12.42
N GLY A 331 0.16 -10.87 11.33
CA GLY A 331 -0.91 -11.86 11.30
C GLY A 331 -0.50 -13.19 11.91
N GLU A 332 -1.49 -14.05 12.15
CA GLU A 332 -1.34 -15.37 12.75
C GLU A 332 -0.39 -16.28 11.93
N LEU A 333 -0.54 -16.26 10.60
CA LEU A 333 0.26 -17.12 9.72
C LEU A 333 1.75 -16.76 9.76
N ALA A 334 2.06 -15.48 9.89
CA ALA A 334 3.42 -15.01 10.08
C ALA A 334 3.97 -15.38 11.46
N HIS A 335 3.18 -15.25 12.51
CA HIS A 335 3.55 -15.65 13.89
C HIS A 335 3.95 -17.11 13.97
N PHE A 336 3.15 -18.03 13.39
CA PHE A 336 3.44 -19.46 13.36
C PHE A 336 4.37 -19.91 12.22
N ARG A 337 5.03 -18.97 11.54
CA ARG A 337 5.95 -19.26 10.41
C ARG A 337 5.32 -20.13 9.32
N GLN A 338 4.02 -20.00 9.07
CA GLN A 338 3.32 -20.66 7.96
C GLN A 338 3.53 -19.89 6.64
N VAL A 339 3.86 -18.59 6.76
CA VAL A 339 4.33 -17.72 5.67
C VAL A 339 5.62 -17.01 6.11
N PRO A 340 6.54 -16.68 5.19
CA PRO A 340 7.84 -16.09 5.56
C PRO A 340 7.77 -14.62 5.98
N TYR A 341 6.62 -13.99 5.88
CA TYR A 341 6.43 -12.54 5.87
C TYR A 341 6.45 -11.86 7.25
N GLY A 342 6.70 -12.54 8.35
CA GLY A 342 6.85 -11.91 9.68
C GLY A 342 7.92 -10.80 9.66
N ARG A 343 9.07 -11.08 9.07
CA ARG A 343 10.05 -10.14 8.52
C ARG A 343 10.62 -10.82 7.29
N TYR A 344 10.26 -10.35 6.12
CA TYR A 344 10.67 -10.94 4.85
C TYR A 344 11.66 -10.02 4.14
N TYR A 345 12.73 -10.60 3.61
CA TYR A 345 13.84 -9.85 3.03
C TYR A 345 13.99 -10.04 1.52
N GLY A 346 13.03 -10.63 0.85
CA GLY A 346 13.05 -10.88 -0.59
C GLY A 346 12.90 -9.62 -1.45
N ALA A 347 13.84 -8.67 -1.29
CA ALA A 347 13.94 -7.46 -2.11
C ALA A 347 15.40 -7.10 -2.35
N VAL A 348 15.78 -6.89 -3.62
CA VAL A 348 17.14 -6.50 -4.01
C VAL A 348 17.32 -4.98 -4.03
N ASP A 349 16.23 -4.25 -4.09
CA ASP A 349 16.13 -2.80 -4.28
C ASP A 349 16.05 -2.00 -2.96
N ALA A 350 15.44 -2.55 -1.91
CA ALA A 350 15.26 -1.84 -0.64
C ALA A 350 16.60 -1.42 0.01
N THR A 351 17.64 -2.27 -0.07
CA THR A 351 18.93 -1.99 0.54
C THR A 351 19.64 -0.80 -0.10
N PRO A 352 19.83 -0.72 -1.43
CA PRO A 352 20.40 0.48 -2.03
C PRO A 352 19.51 1.71 -1.87
N LEU A 353 18.17 1.58 -1.93
CA LEU A 353 17.24 2.71 -1.72
C LEU A 353 17.34 3.30 -0.30
N PHE A 354 17.62 2.48 0.72
CA PHE A 354 17.90 2.96 2.08
C PHE A 354 19.10 3.93 2.10
N LEU A 355 20.19 3.59 1.42
CA LEU A 355 21.37 4.44 1.31
C LEU A 355 21.12 5.71 0.51
N VAL A 356 20.35 5.60 -0.57
CA VAL A 356 19.92 6.75 -1.39
C VAL A 356 19.12 7.74 -0.55
N LEU A 357 18.12 7.26 0.22
CA LEU A 357 17.30 8.12 1.06
C LEU A 357 18.10 8.74 2.21
N LEU A 358 19.03 8.00 2.81
CA LEU A 358 19.88 8.50 3.91
C LEU A 358 20.68 9.74 3.49
N HIS A 359 21.36 9.65 2.34
CA HIS A 359 22.09 10.81 1.82
C HIS A 359 21.14 11.92 1.37
N ALA A 360 20.04 11.60 0.68
CA ALA A 360 19.08 12.59 0.22
C ALA A 360 18.47 13.38 1.40
N HIS A 361 18.23 12.73 2.54
CA HIS A 361 17.81 13.41 3.78
C HIS A 361 18.87 14.41 4.25
N TYR A 362 20.15 14.03 4.30
CA TYR A 362 21.24 14.92 4.64
C TYR A 362 21.34 16.10 3.65
N GLU A 363 21.33 15.83 2.36
CA GLU A 363 21.42 16.82 1.30
C GLU A 363 20.25 17.85 1.39
N THR A 364 19.03 17.38 1.70
CA THR A 364 17.83 18.26 1.79
C THR A 364 17.80 19.08 3.07
N THR A 365 18.21 18.50 4.20
CA THR A 365 18.08 19.14 5.52
C THR A 365 19.32 19.90 5.97
N GLY A 366 20.48 19.61 5.38
CA GLY A 366 21.78 20.07 5.88
C GLY A 366 22.18 19.44 7.23
N ASN A 367 21.36 18.53 7.80
CA ASN A 367 21.59 17.94 9.12
C ASN A 367 22.17 16.52 9.02
N GLY A 368 23.44 16.38 9.35
CA GLY A 368 24.18 15.10 9.32
C GLY A 368 23.91 14.17 10.51
N ALA A 369 23.16 14.59 11.54
CA ALA A 369 23.01 13.81 12.78
C ALA A 369 22.44 12.41 12.55
N LEU A 370 21.42 12.29 11.68
CA LEU A 370 20.84 10.99 11.33
C LEU A 370 21.85 10.09 10.57
N ALA A 371 22.57 10.65 9.62
CA ALA A 371 23.57 9.91 8.86
C ALA A 371 24.75 9.44 9.72
N LEU A 372 25.13 10.21 10.74
CA LEU A 372 26.12 9.80 11.75
C LEU A 372 25.56 8.70 12.66
N ARG A 373 24.31 8.83 13.12
CA ARG A 373 23.64 7.81 13.97
C ARG A 373 23.50 6.46 13.24
N LEU A 374 23.21 6.49 11.94
CA LEU A 374 22.98 5.30 11.13
C LEU A 374 24.23 4.83 10.34
N GLU A 375 25.43 5.36 10.62
CA GLU A 375 26.65 5.02 9.88
C GLU A 375 26.90 3.51 9.85
N GLU A 376 26.83 2.82 11.00
CA GLU A 376 27.04 1.38 11.07
C GLU A 376 26.02 0.59 10.25
N HIS A 377 24.75 1.02 10.26
CA HIS A 377 23.69 0.41 9.43
C HIS A 377 23.95 0.64 7.94
N ALA A 378 24.40 1.82 7.57
CA ALA A 378 24.75 2.13 6.18
C ALA A 378 25.96 1.30 5.70
N ARG A 379 27.00 1.16 6.52
CA ARG A 379 28.16 0.31 6.20
C ARG A 379 27.75 -1.14 6.02
N ARG A 380 26.92 -1.70 6.90
CA ARG A 380 26.37 -3.06 6.73
C ARG A 380 25.51 -3.22 5.49
N ALA A 381 24.73 -2.21 5.12
CA ALA A 381 23.95 -2.23 3.88
C ALA A 381 24.86 -2.26 2.64
N VAL A 382 25.93 -1.47 2.65
CA VAL A 382 26.96 -1.51 1.60
C VAL A 382 27.65 -2.87 1.56
N ASP A 383 28.05 -3.42 2.71
CA ASP A 383 28.73 -4.73 2.77
C ASP A 383 27.83 -5.83 2.21
N TRP A 384 26.50 -5.79 2.52
CA TRP A 384 25.54 -6.71 1.90
C TRP A 384 25.52 -6.58 0.37
N MET A 385 25.53 -5.35 -0.17
CA MET A 385 25.53 -5.15 -1.64
C MET A 385 26.76 -5.80 -2.30
N PHE A 386 27.92 -5.74 -1.65
CA PHE A 386 29.15 -6.35 -2.17
C PHE A 386 29.14 -7.88 -2.04
N THR A 387 28.73 -8.41 -0.90
CA THR A 387 28.78 -9.84 -0.57
C THR A 387 27.54 -10.58 -1.09
N ASP A 388 26.49 -10.71 -0.24
CA ASP A 388 25.28 -11.48 -0.55
C ASP A 388 24.43 -10.85 -1.67
N GLY A 389 24.51 -9.54 -1.85
CA GLY A 389 23.86 -8.82 -2.96
C GLY A 389 24.51 -9.10 -4.32
N GLY A 390 25.80 -9.51 -4.34
CA GLY A 390 26.44 -10.09 -5.52
C GLY A 390 27.42 -9.18 -6.27
N LEU A 391 27.66 -7.93 -5.88
CA LEU A 391 28.56 -7.02 -6.61
C LEU A 391 29.98 -7.57 -6.76
N ASP A 392 30.53 -8.27 -5.73
CA ASP A 392 31.87 -8.87 -5.78
C ASP A 392 31.93 -10.13 -6.65
N HIS A 393 30.85 -10.92 -6.70
CA HIS A 393 30.86 -12.23 -7.35
C HIS A 393 30.25 -12.23 -8.74
N HIS A 394 29.20 -11.44 -8.94
CA HIS A 394 28.47 -11.32 -10.22
C HIS A 394 28.77 -10.03 -10.96
N GLY A 395 29.41 -9.06 -10.30
CA GLY A 395 29.59 -7.70 -10.82
C GLY A 395 28.33 -6.85 -10.77
N TYR A 396 27.19 -7.41 -10.33
CA TYR A 396 25.86 -6.82 -10.29
C TYR A 396 25.14 -7.21 -9.01
N LEU A 397 24.15 -6.39 -8.59
CA LEU A 397 23.16 -6.85 -7.63
C LEU A 397 22.24 -7.88 -8.31
N VAL A 398 22.11 -9.03 -7.67
CA VAL A 398 21.29 -10.13 -8.18
C VAL A 398 20.32 -10.63 -7.12
N TYR A 399 19.21 -11.17 -7.56
CA TYR A 399 18.34 -11.99 -6.74
C TYR A 399 18.19 -13.40 -7.34
N ARG A 400 17.80 -14.34 -6.51
CA ARG A 400 17.40 -15.68 -6.94
C ARG A 400 15.90 -15.86 -6.66
N PRO A 401 15.11 -16.38 -7.62
CA PRO A 401 13.72 -16.72 -7.39
C PRO A 401 13.55 -17.59 -6.14
N ASP A 402 12.60 -17.23 -5.28
CA ASP A 402 12.29 -17.97 -4.06
C ASP A 402 10.92 -18.65 -4.21
N ALA A 403 10.92 -20.00 -4.19
CA ALA A 403 9.68 -20.79 -4.31
C ALA A 403 8.76 -20.65 -3.08
N GLY A 404 9.30 -20.31 -1.90
CA GLY A 404 8.55 -20.09 -0.67
C GLY A 404 8.11 -18.64 -0.45
N GLY A 405 8.70 -17.70 -1.22
CA GLY A 405 8.48 -16.27 -1.13
C GLY A 405 8.13 -15.65 -2.49
N LEU A 406 8.87 -14.58 -2.88
CA LEU A 406 8.67 -13.89 -4.14
C LEU A 406 9.53 -14.49 -5.26
N VAL A 407 8.91 -14.75 -6.40
CA VAL A 407 9.61 -15.22 -7.61
C VAL A 407 10.53 -14.13 -8.16
N ASN A 408 10.07 -12.88 -8.17
CA ASN A 408 10.88 -11.72 -8.50
C ASN A 408 11.06 -10.86 -7.22
N GLN A 409 12.30 -10.41 -6.96
CA GLN A 409 12.64 -9.67 -5.75
C GLN A 409 13.06 -8.22 -6.06
N ASN A 410 12.45 -7.64 -7.09
CA ASN A 410 12.54 -6.24 -7.48
C ASN A 410 11.16 -5.58 -7.38
N TRP A 411 11.01 -4.31 -7.80
CA TRP A 411 9.71 -3.64 -7.68
C TRP A 411 8.60 -4.30 -8.51
N LYS A 412 8.95 -4.94 -9.64
CA LYS A 412 8.04 -5.76 -10.43
C LYS A 412 8.02 -7.22 -9.94
N ASP A 413 7.51 -7.43 -8.75
CA ASP A 413 7.64 -8.69 -8.01
C ASP A 413 6.63 -9.79 -8.40
N SER A 414 5.65 -9.49 -9.26
CA SER A 414 4.69 -10.50 -9.71
C SER A 414 5.33 -11.56 -10.63
N ALA A 415 4.81 -12.77 -10.57
CA ALA A 415 5.21 -13.84 -11.46
C ALA A 415 5.06 -13.41 -12.94
N GLY A 416 6.08 -13.68 -13.74
CA GLY A 416 6.06 -13.34 -15.15
C GLY A 416 6.49 -11.91 -15.50
N ALA A 417 6.81 -11.06 -14.50
CA ALA A 417 7.15 -9.67 -14.76
C ALA A 417 8.50 -9.47 -15.45
N ILE A 418 9.49 -10.30 -15.14
CA ILE A 418 10.83 -10.24 -15.74
C ILE A 418 10.94 -11.27 -16.83
N CYS A 419 10.65 -10.85 -18.06
CA CYS A 419 10.54 -11.73 -19.23
C CYS A 419 11.16 -11.12 -20.48
N PHE A 420 11.52 -11.99 -21.42
CA PHE A 420 11.94 -11.62 -22.76
C PHE A 420 10.75 -11.13 -23.60
N THR A 421 11.03 -10.51 -24.76
CA THR A 421 10.00 -10.05 -25.71
C THR A 421 9.08 -11.15 -26.22
N ASP A 422 9.53 -12.41 -26.20
CA ASP A 422 8.73 -13.60 -26.56
C ASP A 422 7.84 -14.14 -25.42
N GLY A 423 8.01 -13.59 -24.20
CA GLY A 423 7.30 -14.00 -22.98
C GLY A 423 8.03 -15.06 -22.13
N THR A 424 9.19 -15.56 -22.59
CA THR A 424 10.04 -16.46 -21.79
C THR A 424 10.52 -15.73 -20.54
N GLN A 425 10.47 -16.40 -19.38
CA GLN A 425 10.88 -15.80 -18.09
C GLN A 425 12.41 -15.84 -17.94
N ALA A 426 12.98 -14.80 -17.34
CA ALA A 426 14.36 -14.81 -16.90
C ALA A 426 14.59 -15.90 -15.85
N ALA A 427 15.71 -16.62 -15.96
CA ALA A 427 16.04 -17.75 -15.08
C ALA A 427 17.42 -17.58 -14.42
N GLY A 428 17.64 -18.29 -13.32
CA GLY A 428 18.89 -18.23 -12.53
C GLY A 428 18.97 -16.99 -11.64
N PRO A 429 20.19 -16.57 -11.23
CA PRO A 429 20.39 -15.26 -10.64
C PRO A 429 20.04 -14.18 -11.65
N VAL A 430 19.14 -13.26 -11.28
CA VAL A 430 18.65 -12.21 -12.17
C VAL A 430 19.19 -10.86 -11.71
N ALA A 431 19.82 -10.12 -12.62
CA ALA A 431 20.28 -8.75 -12.40
C ALA A 431 19.32 -7.79 -13.11
N VAL A 432 18.32 -7.23 -12.40
CA VAL A 432 17.37 -6.26 -12.97
C VAL A 432 18.02 -4.89 -13.11
N SER A 433 17.70 -4.19 -14.18
CA SER A 433 18.39 -2.95 -14.57
C SER A 433 18.22 -1.82 -13.55
N GLU A 434 17.02 -1.59 -13.02
CA GLU A 434 16.75 -0.51 -12.06
C GLU A 434 17.52 -0.70 -10.75
N ALA A 435 17.67 -1.96 -10.28
CA ALA A 435 18.46 -2.23 -9.06
C ALA A 435 19.95 -1.89 -9.24
N GLN A 436 20.49 -2.05 -10.45
CA GLN A 436 21.86 -1.60 -10.76
C GLN A 436 21.96 -0.08 -10.71
N GLY A 437 20.94 0.61 -11.22
CA GLY A 437 20.81 2.06 -11.10
C GLY A 437 20.82 2.50 -9.63
N TYR A 438 20.02 1.85 -8.79
CA TYR A 438 19.95 2.17 -7.35
C TYR A 438 21.27 1.87 -6.64
N ALA A 439 21.93 0.75 -6.97
CA ALA A 439 23.24 0.41 -6.43
C ALA A 439 24.31 1.46 -6.79
N TYR A 440 24.32 1.91 -8.05
CA TYR A 440 25.21 2.97 -8.50
C TYR A 440 24.99 4.27 -7.69
N ASP A 441 23.74 4.75 -7.59
CA ASP A 441 23.43 5.98 -6.86
C ASP A 441 23.71 5.84 -5.35
N ALA A 442 23.43 4.67 -4.76
CA ALA A 442 23.76 4.35 -3.38
C ALA A 442 25.27 4.45 -3.10
N LEU A 443 26.09 3.86 -3.96
CA LEU A 443 27.55 3.92 -3.81
C LEU A 443 28.08 5.35 -3.93
N VAL A 444 27.61 6.13 -4.92
CA VAL A 444 28.00 7.54 -5.12
C VAL A 444 27.59 8.38 -3.92
N ARG A 445 26.37 8.24 -3.43
CA ARG A 445 25.84 9.02 -2.31
C ARG A 445 26.48 8.63 -0.98
N THR A 446 26.71 7.34 -0.75
CA THR A 446 27.40 6.87 0.47
C THR A 446 28.86 7.31 0.48
N ALA A 447 29.53 7.37 -0.68
CA ALA A 447 30.88 7.95 -0.77
C ALA A 447 30.93 9.41 -0.31
N ARG A 448 29.90 10.21 -0.61
CA ARG A 448 29.79 11.59 -0.11
C ARG A 448 29.59 11.64 1.40
N LEU A 449 28.72 10.77 1.97
CA LEU A 449 28.57 10.68 3.42
C LEU A 449 29.88 10.30 4.11
N ALA A 450 30.63 9.36 3.52
CA ALA A 450 31.92 8.92 4.03
C ALA A 450 32.95 10.06 4.05
N GLU A 451 33.03 10.84 2.99
CA GLU A 451 33.92 11.99 2.87
C GLU A 451 33.49 13.16 3.79
N GLU A 452 32.24 13.57 3.68
CA GLU A 452 31.73 14.80 4.31
C GLU A 452 31.45 14.65 5.81
N LEU A 453 30.91 13.52 6.26
CA LEU A 453 30.46 13.30 7.64
C LEU A 453 31.32 12.29 8.40
N TRP A 454 31.59 11.13 7.83
CA TRP A 454 32.32 10.04 8.53
C TRP A 454 33.82 10.24 8.49
N LYS A 455 34.35 11.18 7.67
CA LYS A 455 35.78 11.49 7.52
C LYS A 455 36.64 10.28 7.14
N ASP A 456 36.09 9.38 6.32
CA ASP A 456 36.71 8.12 5.87
C ASP A 456 36.98 8.18 4.34
N GLU A 457 37.99 8.93 3.94
CA GLU A 457 38.36 9.11 2.53
C GLU A 457 38.73 7.80 1.83
N PRO A 458 39.50 6.87 2.47
CA PRO A 458 39.76 5.57 1.83
C PRO A 458 38.47 4.80 1.48
N TYR A 459 37.50 4.80 2.38
CA TYR A 459 36.18 4.19 2.13
C TYR A 459 35.42 4.91 1.02
N ALA A 460 35.36 6.23 1.05
CA ALA A 460 34.77 7.03 -0.01
C ALA A 460 35.36 6.70 -1.39
N GLN A 461 36.67 6.62 -1.49
CA GLN A 461 37.39 6.30 -2.73
C GLN A 461 37.08 4.85 -3.21
N ARG A 462 37.01 3.88 -2.30
CA ARG A 462 36.57 2.50 -2.62
C ARG A 462 35.17 2.50 -3.27
N LEU A 463 34.22 3.23 -2.68
CA LEU A 463 32.85 3.29 -3.18
C LEU A 463 32.75 3.99 -4.55
N ARG A 464 33.50 5.09 -4.75
CA ARG A 464 33.56 5.78 -6.06
C ARG A 464 34.11 4.85 -7.15
N THR A 465 35.17 4.10 -6.83
CA THR A 465 35.77 3.14 -7.75
C THR A 465 34.77 2.02 -8.13
N ALA A 466 34.06 1.48 -7.13
CA ALA A 466 33.02 0.47 -7.36
C ALA A 466 31.88 1.00 -8.22
N ALA A 467 31.40 2.22 -7.94
CA ALA A 467 30.35 2.87 -8.74
C ALA A 467 30.79 3.08 -10.20
N ALA A 468 32.01 3.58 -10.43
CA ALA A 468 32.55 3.74 -11.77
C ALA A 468 32.67 2.41 -12.53
N GLY A 469 33.14 1.35 -11.84
CA GLY A 469 33.20 0.00 -12.40
C GLY A 469 31.84 -0.56 -12.76
N LEU A 470 30.84 -0.41 -11.87
CA LEU A 470 29.47 -0.83 -12.12
C LEU A 470 28.87 -0.11 -13.33
N ARG A 471 29.04 1.21 -13.44
CA ARG A 471 28.56 2.00 -14.58
C ARG A 471 29.17 1.54 -15.89
N THR A 472 30.48 1.24 -15.90
CA THR A 472 31.18 0.77 -17.10
C THR A 472 30.62 -0.55 -17.57
N ARG A 473 30.50 -1.55 -16.66
CA ARG A 473 29.92 -2.85 -16.98
C ARG A 473 28.46 -2.73 -17.40
N PHE A 474 27.65 -1.96 -16.67
CA PHE A 474 26.25 -1.72 -17.02
C PHE A 474 26.09 -1.19 -18.45
N THR A 475 26.90 -0.21 -18.82
CA THR A 475 26.86 0.38 -20.17
C THR A 475 27.21 -0.64 -21.26
N SER A 476 28.16 -1.55 -20.98
CA SER A 476 28.54 -2.63 -21.91
C SER A 476 27.48 -3.72 -22.03
N ASP A 477 26.97 -4.19 -20.89
CA ASP A 477 26.26 -5.46 -20.82
C ASP A 477 24.73 -5.29 -20.91
N PHE A 478 24.18 -4.14 -20.46
CA PHE A 478 22.73 -3.90 -20.52
C PHE A 478 22.26 -3.12 -21.76
N TRP A 479 23.16 -2.37 -22.41
CA TRP A 479 22.75 -1.59 -23.58
C TRP A 479 22.52 -2.47 -24.79
N MET A 480 21.33 -2.42 -25.35
CA MET A 480 20.93 -3.11 -26.59
C MET A 480 21.12 -2.16 -27.79
N PRO A 481 22.17 -2.30 -28.59
CA PRO A 481 22.46 -1.33 -29.67
C PRO A 481 21.35 -1.22 -30.72
N ASP A 482 20.74 -2.35 -31.08
CA ASP A 482 19.70 -2.40 -32.12
C ASP A 482 18.37 -1.76 -31.66
N ALA A 483 18.07 -1.82 -30.37
CA ALA A 483 16.89 -1.21 -29.78
C ALA A 483 17.16 0.24 -29.32
N ASP A 484 18.43 0.66 -29.25
CA ASP A 484 18.90 1.92 -28.64
C ASP A 484 18.29 2.14 -27.24
N PHE A 485 18.24 1.06 -26.43
CA PHE A 485 17.53 1.01 -25.16
C PHE A 485 18.22 0.01 -24.20
N PRO A 486 18.11 0.19 -22.88
CA PRO A 486 18.67 -0.78 -21.94
C PRO A 486 17.78 -2.02 -21.81
N ALA A 487 18.40 -3.19 -21.68
CA ALA A 487 17.71 -4.44 -21.35
C ALA A 487 17.02 -4.33 -19.98
N LEU A 488 15.90 -5.03 -19.82
CA LEU A 488 15.15 -5.12 -18.55
C LEU A 488 16.01 -5.75 -17.45
N ALA A 489 16.78 -6.79 -17.80
CA ALA A 489 17.64 -7.51 -16.86
C ALA A 489 18.74 -8.25 -17.63
N LEU A 490 19.71 -8.81 -16.88
CA LEU A 490 20.51 -9.96 -17.32
C LEU A 490 20.02 -11.20 -16.58
N ASP A 491 19.84 -12.31 -17.32
CA ASP A 491 19.50 -13.60 -16.71
C ASP A 491 20.75 -14.31 -16.14
N GLY A 492 20.55 -15.52 -15.58
CA GLY A 492 21.64 -16.28 -14.97
C GLY A 492 22.74 -16.72 -15.91
N ASP A 493 22.52 -16.71 -17.21
CA ASP A 493 23.51 -16.99 -18.26
C ASP A 493 24.14 -15.70 -18.82
N GLY A 494 23.77 -14.54 -18.30
CA GLY A 494 24.24 -13.21 -18.75
C GLY A 494 23.54 -12.72 -20.03
N ARG A 495 22.45 -13.36 -20.47
CA ARG A 495 21.69 -12.92 -21.65
C ARG A 495 20.85 -11.68 -21.30
N GLN A 496 20.83 -10.72 -22.22
CA GLN A 496 19.96 -9.54 -22.13
C GLN A 496 18.48 -9.95 -22.21
N VAL A 497 17.72 -9.64 -21.15
CA VAL A 497 16.24 -9.76 -21.15
C VAL A 497 15.70 -8.57 -21.91
N ASP A 498 15.37 -8.78 -23.16
CA ASP A 498 15.22 -7.76 -24.22
C ASP A 498 13.84 -7.05 -24.23
N ALA A 499 12.98 -7.32 -23.27
CA ALA A 499 11.69 -6.62 -23.19
C ALA A 499 11.89 -5.13 -22.90
N LEU A 500 11.16 -4.29 -23.65
CA LEU A 500 11.18 -2.84 -23.47
C LEU A 500 10.25 -2.46 -22.32
N ALA A 501 10.81 -2.03 -21.20
CA ALA A 501 10.12 -1.81 -19.93
C ALA A 501 10.41 -0.45 -19.32
N SER A 502 9.50 0.03 -18.46
CA SER A 502 9.61 1.33 -17.78
C SER A 502 10.78 1.44 -16.81
N ASP A 503 11.34 0.30 -16.37
CA ASP A 503 12.53 0.21 -15.51
C ASP A 503 13.70 1.06 -16.04
N ALA A 504 13.80 1.20 -17.36
CA ALA A 504 14.75 2.10 -18.02
C ALA A 504 14.66 3.57 -17.54
N GLY A 505 13.47 4.01 -17.15
CA GLY A 505 13.25 5.35 -16.61
C GLY A 505 13.89 5.59 -15.24
N HIS A 506 14.00 4.55 -14.41
CA HIS A 506 14.69 4.60 -13.13
C HIS A 506 16.22 4.81 -13.29
N LEU A 507 16.77 4.43 -14.44
CA LEU A 507 18.16 4.68 -14.77
C LEU A 507 18.47 6.16 -15.03
N LEU A 508 17.45 6.93 -15.47
CA LEU A 508 17.56 8.38 -15.59
C LEU A 508 17.68 9.02 -14.20
N TRP A 509 16.84 8.59 -13.27
CA TRP A 509 16.82 9.11 -11.89
C TRP A 509 18.13 8.80 -11.15
N SER A 510 18.61 7.57 -11.23
CA SER A 510 19.85 7.14 -10.57
C SER A 510 21.11 7.81 -11.16
N GLY A 511 21.07 8.16 -12.45
CA GLY A 511 22.19 8.76 -13.17
C GLY A 511 23.28 7.78 -13.55
N ILE A 512 23.00 6.49 -13.62
CA ILE A 512 23.93 5.48 -14.11
C ILE A 512 24.19 5.63 -15.63
N LEU A 513 23.20 6.10 -16.40
CA LEU A 513 23.36 6.42 -17.82
C LEU A 513 24.11 7.74 -18.02
N ASP A 514 24.86 7.84 -19.11
CA ASP A 514 25.35 9.14 -19.59
C ASP A 514 24.17 10.01 -20.10
N THR A 515 24.44 11.33 -20.22
CA THR A 515 23.40 12.30 -20.58
C THR A 515 22.75 12.02 -21.93
N GLU A 516 23.51 11.53 -22.91
CA GLU A 516 22.99 11.28 -24.25
C GLU A 516 22.06 10.07 -24.26
N ARG A 517 22.49 8.94 -23.68
CA ARG A 517 21.64 7.73 -23.53
C ARG A 517 20.41 8.03 -22.69
N ALA A 518 20.57 8.76 -21.58
CA ALA A 518 19.44 9.14 -20.72
C ALA A 518 18.40 9.96 -21.50
N ARG A 519 18.81 10.92 -22.33
CA ARG A 519 17.88 11.70 -23.15
C ARG A 519 17.17 10.87 -24.21
N ARG A 520 17.87 9.89 -24.82
CA ARG A 520 17.25 8.97 -25.78
C ARG A 520 16.19 8.09 -25.11
N VAL A 521 16.51 7.47 -24.00
CA VAL A 521 15.58 6.67 -23.20
C VAL A 521 14.38 7.53 -22.76
N GLY A 522 14.60 8.75 -22.26
CA GLY A 522 13.54 9.63 -21.83
C GLY A 522 12.58 10.03 -22.94
N ARG A 523 13.05 10.21 -24.19
CA ARG A 523 12.17 10.44 -25.35
C ARG A 523 11.42 9.18 -25.75
N ARG A 524 12.11 8.02 -25.78
CA ARG A 524 11.51 6.71 -26.13
C ARG A 524 10.36 6.32 -25.22
N LEU A 525 10.43 6.64 -23.92
CA LEU A 525 9.37 6.37 -22.94
C LEU A 525 8.08 7.19 -23.19
N LEU A 526 8.11 8.22 -24.03
CA LEU A 526 6.93 9.01 -24.41
C LEU A 526 6.34 8.59 -25.77
N GLU A 527 6.89 7.59 -26.44
CA GLU A 527 6.33 7.03 -27.68
C GLU A 527 4.98 6.33 -27.39
N PRO A 528 4.09 6.22 -28.40
CA PRO A 528 2.71 5.74 -28.18
C PRO A 528 2.59 4.32 -27.62
N ASP A 529 3.57 3.46 -27.84
CA ASP A 529 3.59 2.10 -27.26
C ASP A 529 3.91 2.11 -25.76
N PHE A 530 4.65 3.10 -25.25
CA PHE A 530 4.88 3.30 -23.84
C PHE A 530 3.83 4.24 -23.20
N PHE A 531 3.64 5.44 -23.76
CA PHE A 531 2.78 6.44 -23.14
C PHE A 531 1.32 6.27 -23.58
N SER A 532 0.45 5.92 -22.62
CA SER A 532 -0.97 5.68 -22.84
C SER A 532 -1.82 6.94 -22.99
N GLY A 533 -1.24 8.14 -22.82
CA GLY A 533 -1.99 9.39 -22.67
C GLY A 533 -2.40 9.68 -21.22
N TRP A 534 -2.38 8.68 -20.34
CA TRP A 534 -2.53 8.82 -18.90
C TRP A 534 -1.19 8.73 -18.18
N ALA A 535 -0.37 7.74 -18.51
CA ALA A 535 0.92 7.48 -17.88
C ALA A 535 1.77 6.55 -18.77
N ILE A 536 3.04 6.40 -18.43
CA ILE A 536 3.96 5.44 -19.04
C ILE A 536 3.62 4.04 -18.53
N ARG A 537 3.45 3.10 -19.46
CA ARG A 537 3.17 1.69 -19.19
C ARG A 537 4.41 0.97 -18.69
N THR A 538 4.21 0.00 -17.81
CA THR A 538 5.29 -0.85 -17.27
C THR A 538 5.99 -1.69 -18.33
N LEU A 539 5.32 -2.01 -19.43
CA LEU A 539 5.84 -2.70 -20.60
C LEU A 539 5.29 -2.04 -21.86
N ALA A 540 6.12 -1.80 -22.87
CA ALA A 540 5.69 -1.25 -24.14
C ALA A 540 4.65 -2.15 -24.82
N ALA A 541 3.60 -1.54 -25.36
CA ALA A 541 2.56 -2.25 -26.12
C ALA A 541 3.14 -2.89 -27.40
N GLY A 542 2.49 -3.94 -27.87
CA GLY A 542 2.92 -4.67 -29.09
C GLY A 542 3.91 -5.80 -28.83
N GLN A 543 4.53 -5.89 -27.64
CA GLN A 543 5.34 -7.04 -27.26
C GLN A 543 4.44 -8.23 -26.87
N ARG A 544 4.89 -9.45 -27.11
CA ARG A 544 4.09 -10.66 -26.87
C ARG A 544 3.58 -10.80 -25.43
N PRO A 545 4.37 -10.50 -24.35
CA PRO A 545 3.91 -10.61 -22.98
C PRO A 545 3.05 -9.40 -22.51
N TYR A 546 2.88 -8.37 -23.35
CA TYR A 546 2.08 -7.19 -22.99
C TYR A 546 0.63 -7.55 -22.71
N HIS A 547 0.10 -7.03 -21.61
CA HIS A 547 -1.30 -7.15 -21.26
C HIS A 547 -1.74 -5.93 -20.43
N PRO A 548 -2.68 -5.10 -20.89
CA PRO A 548 -3.04 -3.85 -20.20
C PRO A 548 -3.64 -4.04 -18.80
N LEU A 549 -4.18 -5.22 -18.51
CA LEU A 549 -4.68 -5.64 -17.20
C LEU A 549 -3.71 -6.57 -16.45
N SER A 550 -2.43 -6.63 -16.84
CA SER A 550 -1.40 -7.30 -16.05
C SER A 550 -0.83 -6.33 -15.01
N TYR A 551 -0.56 -6.83 -13.81
CA TYR A 551 -0.05 -6.03 -12.69
C TYR A 551 1.27 -5.30 -13.04
N HIS A 552 2.24 -5.97 -13.73
CA HIS A 552 3.53 -5.38 -14.09
C HIS A 552 3.91 -5.50 -15.58
N ARG A 553 3.01 -5.94 -16.48
CA ARG A 553 3.31 -6.16 -17.91
C ARG A 553 2.39 -5.37 -18.83
N GLY A 554 2.20 -4.08 -18.55
CA GLY A 554 1.41 -3.20 -19.41
C GLY A 554 0.50 -2.23 -18.68
N SER A 555 0.23 -2.40 -17.38
CA SER A 555 -0.40 -1.40 -16.51
C SER A 555 0.50 -0.17 -16.36
N ALA A 556 -0.02 0.91 -15.76
CA ALA A 556 0.73 2.11 -15.46
C ALA A 556 0.68 2.42 -13.96
N TRP A 557 1.84 2.67 -13.37
CA TRP A 557 2.01 2.89 -11.94
C TRP A 557 2.41 4.33 -11.64
N PRO A 558 1.68 5.05 -10.79
CA PRO A 558 2.02 6.43 -10.46
C PRO A 558 3.42 6.60 -9.86
N HIS A 559 3.87 5.70 -8.97
CA HIS A 559 5.20 5.81 -8.37
C HIS A 559 6.33 5.58 -9.39
N ASP A 560 6.19 4.60 -10.30
CA ASP A 560 7.12 4.33 -11.40
C ASP A 560 7.25 5.59 -12.27
N ASN A 561 6.12 6.14 -12.67
CA ASN A 561 6.08 7.40 -13.44
C ASN A 561 6.67 8.58 -12.65
N ALA A 562 6.50 8.66 -11.33
CA ALA A 562 7.09 9.70 -10.50
C ALA A 562 8.63 9.62 -10.49
N VAL A 563 9.19 8.41 -10.36
CA VAL A 563 10.64 8.19 -10.47
C VAL A 563 11.14 8.59 -11.86
N ILE A 564 10.42 8.18 -12.91
CA ILE A 564 10.75 8.54 -14.30
C ILE A 564 10.75 10.06 -14.48
N VAL A 565 9.72 10.77 -13.97
CA VAL A 565 9.60 12.23 -14.11
C VAL A 565 10.73 12.96 -13.39
N LEU A 566 11.14 12.50 -12.20
CA LEU A 566 12.34 13.02 -11.52
C LEU A 566 13.61 12.81 -12.37
N GLY A 567 13.73 11.66 -13.02
CA GLY A 567 14.81 11.37 -13.96
C GLY A 567 14.78 12.27 -15.21
N LEU A 568 13.62 12.47 -15.82
CA LEU A 568 13.43 13.38 -16.94
C LEU A 568 13.83 14.82 -16.59
N ALA A 569 13.42 15.30 -15.40
CA ALA A 569 13.80 16.63 -14.91
C ALA A 569 15.32 16.76 -14.69
N ARG A 570 15.97 15.73 -14.15
CA ARG A 570 17.44 15.67 -14.00
C ARG A 570 18.17 15.90 -15.32
N HIS A 571 17.63 15.42 -16.43
CA HIS A 571 18.23 15.54 -17.77
C HIS A 571 17.67 16.71 -18.61
N GLY A 572 16.84 17.58 -18.04
CA GLY A 572 16.29 18.78 -18.71
C GLY A 572 15.25 18.47 -19.80
N LEU A 573 14.53 17.37 -19.68
CA LEU A 573 13.48 16.95 -20.62
C LEU A 573 12.11 17.54 -20.20
N THR A 574 12.00 18.87 -20.30
CA THR A 574 10.89 19.68 -19.78
C THR A 574 9.53 19.29 -20.36
N ASP A 575 9.44 19.10 -21.68
CA ASP A 575 8.18 18.74 -22.36
C ASP A 575 7.67 17.36 -21.91
N GLN A 576 8.60 16.41 -21.70
CA GLN A 576 8.27 15.07 -21.21
C GLN A 576 7.77 15.12 -19.77
N VAL A 577 8.42 15.92 -18.90
CA VAL A 577 7.96 16.17 -17.52
C VAL A 577 6.52 16.71 -17.54
N ALA A 578 6.25 17.74 -18.34
CA ALA A 578 4.92 18.34 -18.46
C ALA A 578 3.86 17.33 -18.97
N THR A 579 4.23 16.52 -19.98
CA THR A 579 3.33 15.53 -20.60
C THR A 579 2.90 14.46 -19.61
N VAL A 580 3.86 13.83 -18.91
CA VAL A 580 3.54 12.78 -17.92
C VAL A 580 2.78 13.36 -16.73
N THR A 581 3.18 14.53 -16.23
CA THR A 581 2.49 15.22 -15.13
C THR A 581 1.03 15.49 -15.49
N LYS A 582 0.76 16.06 -16.68
CA LYS A 582 -0.61 16.33 -17.18
C LYS A 582 -1.44 15.03 -17.29
N GLY A 583 -0.83 13.94 -17.74
CA GLY A 583 -1.50 12.66 -17.88
C GLY A 583 -1.95 12.10 -16.53
N LEU A 584 -1.04 12.03 -15.55
CA LEU A 584 -1.33 11.51 -14.20
C LEU A 584 -2.33 12.39 -13.43
N VAL A 585 -2.17 13.71 -13.47
CA VAL A 585 -3.11 14.66 -12.84
C VAL A 585 -4.49 14.53 -13.48
N GLY A 586 -4.55 14.39 -14.82
CA GLY A 586 -5.79 14.12 -15.53
C GLY A 586 -6.44 12.79 -15.12
N ALA A 587 -5.65 11.76 -14.82
CA ALA A 587 -6.17 10.49 -14.30
C ALA A 587 -6.71 10.65 -12.86
N ALA A 588 -5.99 11.36 -11.99
CA ALA A 588 -6.40 11.61 -10.61
C ALA A 588 -7.75 12.33 -10.52
N ALA A 589 -8.04 13.27 -11.42
CA ALA A 589 -9.29 14.01 -11.45
C ALA A 589 -10.54 13.11 -11.59
N HIS A 590 -10.42 11.92 -12.17
CA HIS A 590 -11.49 10.92 -12.27
C HIS A 590 -11.66 10.08 -10.99
N HIS A 591 -10.76 10.23 -10.01
CA HIS A 591 -10.75 9.48 -8.76
C HIS A 591 -10.75 10.41 -7.51
N GLY A 592 -11.37 11.59 -7.61
CA GLY A 592 -11.42 12.58 -6.52
C GLY A 592 -10.04 13.12 -6.15
N ASP A 593 -9.24 13.44 -7.16
CA ASP A 593 -7.85 13.90 -7.08
C ASP A 593 -6.88 12.89 -6.44
N ARG A 594 -7.27 11.61 -6.28
CA ARG A 594 -6.46 10.50 -5.78
C ARG A 594 -5.81 9.73 -6.92
N LEU A 595 -4.56 9.36 -6.78
CA LEU A 595 -3.91 8.36 -7.63
C LEU A 595 -4.02 6.97 -6.97
N PRO A 596 -4.63 5.99 -7.66
CA PRO A 596 -4.62 4.60 -7.18
C PRO A 596 -3.22 4.00 -7.32
N GLU A 597 -2.99 2.83 -6.71
CA GLU A 597 -1.74 2.09 -6.85
C GLU A 597 -1.34 1.89 -8.32
N VAL A 598 -2.29 1.47 -9.13
CA VAL A 598 -2.08 1.08 -10.53
C VAL A 598 -3.32 1.35 -11.37
N ILE A 599 -3.11 1.77 -12.60
CA ILE A 599 -4.12 2.02 -13.64
C ILE A 599 -3.90 0.99 -14.76
N ALA A 600 -4.98 0.45 -15.33
CA ALA A 600 -4.87 -0.41 -16.50
C ALA A 600 -4.25 0.35 -17.69
N GLY A 601 -3.41 -0.34 -18.46
CA GLY A 601 -2.59 0.27 -19.51
C GLY A 601 -3.31 0.59 -20.82
N TYR A 602 -4.63 0.77 -20.81
CA TYR A 602 -5.37 1.16 -22.00
C TYR A 602 -5.05 2.60 -22.42
N ASP A 603 -5.07 2.81 -23.72
CA ASP A 603 -4.86 4.14 -24.30
C ASP A 603 -6.00 5.10 -23.92
N ARG A 604 -5.66 6.36 -23.70
CA ARG A 604 -6.64 7.41 -23.38
C ARG A 604 -7.69 7.62 -24.47
N SER A 605 -7.35 7.30 -25.72
CA SER A 605 -8.31 7.36 -26.83
C SER A 605 -9.39 6.27 -26.76
N ALA A 606 -9.16 5.19 -26.02
CA ALA A 606 -10.10 4.07 -25.91
C ALA A 606 -11.28 4.37 -24.97
N THR A 607 -11.07 5.21 -23.93
CA THR A 607 -12.10 5.55 -22.94
C THR A 607 -11.95 6.98 -22.43
N ALA A 608 -13.06 7.62 -22.10
CA ALA A 608 -13.06 8.98 -21.54
C ALA A 608 -12.46 9.05 -20.13
N THR A 609 -12.36 7.93 -19.43
CA THR A 609 -11.82 7.80 -18.06
C THR A 609 -10.73 6.74 -18.00
N PRO A 610 -9.75 6.86 -17.09
CA PRO A 610 -8.78 5.79 -16.86
C PRO A 610 -9.51 4.50 -16.49
N VAL A 611 -9.10 3.37 -17.07
CA VAL A 611 -9.65 2.07 -16.72
C VAL A 611 -9.03 1.60 -15.41
N PRO A 612 -9.83 1.30 -14.36
CA PRO A 612 -9.28 0.81 -13.10
C PRO A 612 -8.62 -0.56 -13.25
N TYR A 613 -7.55 -0.80 -12.51
CA TYR A 613 -7.02 -2.15 -12.33
C TYR A 613 -7.80 -2.83 -11.18
N PRO A 614 -8.34 -4.06 -11.38
CA PRO A 614 -9.31 -4.65 -10.43
C PRO A 614 -8.78 -4.92 -9.02
N HIS A 615 -7.46 -5.12 -8.86
CA HIS A 615 -6.82 -5.47 -7.59
C HIS A 615 -5.99 -4.32 -6.99
N SER A 616 -6.21 -3.10 -7.47
CA SER A 616 -5.44 -1.92 -7.05
C SER A 616 -5.73 -1.53 -5.62
N CYS A 617 -4.69 -1.29 -4.83
CA CYS A 617 -4.82 -0.60 -3.54
C CYS A 617 -5.20 0.88 -3.75
N SER A 618 -6.06 1.39 -2.88
CA SER A 618 -6.43 2.81 -2.86
C SER A 618 -6.98 3.21 -1.48
N PRO A 619 -6.29 4.07 -0.72
CA PRO A 619 -5.00 4.69 -1.03
C PRO A 619 -3.81 3.72 -0.95
N GLN A 620 -2.74 4.11 -1.65
CA GLN A 620 -1.42 3.49 -1.53
C GLN A 620 -0.34 4.58 -1.42
N ALA A 621 0.60 4.41 -0.49
CA ALA A 621 1.48 5.49 -0.04
C ALA A 621 2.38 6.07 -1.14
N TRP A 622 3.07 5.22 -1.92
CA TRP A 622 3.93 5.72 -2.99
C TRP A 622 3.16 6.34 -4.16
N ALA A 623 1.93 5.88 -4.43
CA ALA A 623 1.04 6.51 -5.40
C ALA A 623 0.49 7.85 -4.87
N ALA A 624 0.14 7.90 -3.58
CA ALA A 624 -0.30 9.10 -2.89
C ALA A 624 0.79 10.18 -2.83
N ALA A 625 2.06 9.78 -2.66
CA ALA A 625 3.20 10.70 -2.65
C ALA A 625 3.70 11.09 -4.06
N ALA A 626 3.34 10.34 -5.11
CA ALA A 626 3.78 10.59 -6.48
C ALA A 626 3.54 12.03 -6.96
N PRO A 627 2.38 12.68 -6.70
CA PRO A 627 2.15 14.07 -7.11
C PRO A 627 3.18 15.06 -6.58
N LEU A 628 3.74 14.81 -5.39
CA LEU A 628 4.78 15.66 -4.80
C LEU A 628 6.12 15.53 -5.54
N ALA A 629 6.43 14.35 -6.07
CA ALA A 629 7.56 14.16 -6.96
C ALA A 629 7.35 14.89 -8.30
N LEU A 630 6.12 14.84 -8.86
CA LEU A 630 5.76 15.61 -10.07
C LEU A 630 5.92 17.11 -9.84
N LEU A 631 5.46 17.64 -8.70
CA LEU A 631 5.62 19.04 -8.32
C LEU A 631 7.09 19.44 -8.18
N THR A 632 7.89 18.57 -7.54
CA THR A 632 9.34 18.77 -7.37
C THR A 632 10.04 18.84 -8.74
N ALA A 633 9.76 17.89 -9.63
CA ALA A 633 10.32 17.83 -10.97
C ALA A 633 9.92 19.05 -11.82
N SER A 634 8.64 19.46 -11.76
CA SER A 634 8.14 20.63 -12.48
C SER A 634 8.85 21.92 -12.03
N ARG A 635 9.12 22.07 -10.74
CA ARG A 635 9.90 23.20 -10.20
C ARG A 635 11.37 23.16 -10.63
N GLN A 636 11.99 21.98 -10.68
CA GLN A 636 13.37 21.83 -11.14
C GLN A 636 13.57 22.25 -12.59
N VAL A 637 12.64 21.96 -13.49
CA VAL A 637 12.74 22.35 -14.90
C VAL A 637 12.35 23.81 -15.13
N ALA A 638 11.52 24.42 -14.26
CA ALA A 638 11.15 25.83 -14.36
C ALA A 638 12.28 26.78 -13.96
N VAL A 639 13.25 26.33 -13.18
CA VAL A 639 14.41 27.12 -12.71
C VAL A 639 15.59 27.05 -13.70
N ARG A 640 15.61 26.05 -14.58
CA ARG A 640 16.63 25.92 -15.65
C ARG A 640 16.25 26.66 -16.91
#